data_d16b02bcfcd63d9b790748424aa0772d
#
_entry.id   d16b02bcfcd63d9b790748424aa0772d
#
_cell.length_a   1.000
_cell.length_b   1.000
_cell.length_c   1.000
_cell.angle_alpha   90.00
_cell.angle_beta   90.00
_cell.angle_gamma   90.00
#
_symmetry.space_group_name_H-M   'P 1'
#
loop_
_entity.id
_entity.type
_entity.pdbx_description
1 polymer ?
#
loop_
_entity_poly.entity_id
_entity_poly.type
_entity_poly.pdbx_seq_one_letter_code
_entity_poly.pdbx_strand_id
1 'polypeptide(L)'
;MIVNRNKPSKNTIFDFDSIAKLMKKLFLSFLSVLIFISCNSTKQVAENEHMLTQNYIYIDGVRNKSSDLQKYILQKPNSKFLNLPFALYLHNIGNPNKPKTPSEWGKKNPNSYRFVKTIFSEKQSIAYANSFINLNKWFLKYQGPEIINKKKIKRTADNLLAYYKTQGYFKSKVDTKVNLFKDKKATVEYHITKKNPTLLDTINIKIESKVLDSIYKNAGTTSLLKSGDLYNDKTFRNEANRVLKLFKNNGIYHFTESSLGFYIDSTRTDYKTNVGFLISGNRLEEKQATYVNTPFKLHKVTEINVITDYSFTKKGEKLKDSVSYRGINFLAHNKVKYNPKYLAQSIFLKPNEIYKDTLRKLTRNHLKSLKNFKSTNIKFNTIPGTDNELKMDVFLSPIEKYTLGLETEITHSNIRDIGTSAKFSISNRNAFRGAELLKLSFLGSYFNSNNGPGWEIGVDASLEIPRFIAPLGLSKLVPKQMSPRTLFSVGSSFQKNIGLDRQAFTFLSDYKWQYNLKKTIQLEIFNTQYIKNLNINSYFKIYSSEFSNLNNVAKVYDAANNISINYPLSNNKDNQVSEAINFMRTVSNDNNFRATNSDEYNKALNILNRYNIVTSDFLIPVLAYSYTYNNQTKFNDNNFSFFKARMANSGNFLGLISKNTNANNKKTFSKIPLAQYFKIDFEYKKFWDTASNSVFGFRTFLGAIIPYDNSDIPFTKSYFAGGSNDIRAWQTYELGPGSRNTGLEFNVGSLKFLTSAEYRFDVISKLKGAIFIDAGNIWDITGSSFVDDDAKFNNLSSLEDMAI
;
A
#
# COMPACT_ATOMS: atom_id res chain seq x y z
N MET A 1 17.50 61.53 2.19
CA MET A 1 17.59 61.08 0.78
C MET A 1 17.07 59.67 0.69
N ILE A 2 15.89 59.55 0.09
CA ILE A 2 15.14 58.28 0.00
C ILE A 2 15.71 57.52 -1.21
N VAL A 3 16.26 56.32 -1.00
CA VAL A 3 16.71 55.46 -2.07
C VAL A 3 15.59 54.46 -2.41
N ASN A 4 15.02 54.66 -3.60
CA ASN A 4 14.03 53.78 -4.21
C ASN A 4 14.57 52.35 -4.41
N ARG A 5 13.95 51.35 -3.81
CA ARG A 5 14.15 49.96 -4.15
C ARG A 5 13.25 49.61 -5.33
N ASN A 6 13.82 49.46 -6.51
CA ASN A 6 13.17 48.85 -7.66
C ASN A 6 12.83 47.39 -7.36
N LYS A 7 11.55 47.08 -7.31
CA LYS A 7 11.04 45.72 -7.33
C LYS A 7 11.14 45.18 -8.77
N PRO A 8 11.63 43.94 -9.01
CA PRO A 8 11.54 43.31 -10.30
C PRO A 8 10.07 43.02 -10.64
N SER A 9 9.71 43.29 -11.90
CA SER A 9 8.36 43.08 -12.46
C SER A 9 7.98 41.61 -12.41
N LYS A 10 6.98 41.28 -11.64
CA LYS A 10 6.33 39.96 -11.65
C LYS A 10 5.30 39.90 -12.77
N ASN A 11 5.72 39.40 -13.93
CA ASN A 11 4.79 38.84 -14.93
C ASN A 11 4.69 37.33 -14.75
N THR A 12 3.94 36.89 -13.76
CA THR A 12 3.50 35.49 -13.66
C THR A 12 1.99 35.46 -13.72
N ILE A 13 1.45 34.82 -14.75
CA ILE A 13 0.02 34.69 -15.07
C ILE A 13 -0.78 33.92 -13.99
N PHE A 14 -0.12 33.31 -13.02
CA PHE A 14 -0.71 32.67 -11.85
C PHE A 14 0.13 32.92 -10.59
N ASP A 15 -0.35 33.82 -9.74
CA ASP A 15 0.18 34.02 -8.39
C ASP A 15 -0.45 32.99 -7.45
N PHE A 16 0.26 31.85 -7.26
CA PHE A 16 -0.19 30.74 -6.41
C PHE A 16 -0.31 31.13 -4.91
N ASP A 17 0.48 32.09 -4.43
CA ASP A 17 0.36 32.62 -3.07
C ASP A 17 -0.94 33.38 -2.87
N SER A 18 -1.39 34.13 -3.87
CA SER A 18 -2.70 34.77 -3.85
C SER A 18 -3.84 33.76 -3.96
N ILE A 19 -3.68 32.70 -4.75
CA ILE A 19 -4.67 31.62 -4.85
C ILE A 19 -4.74 30.84 -3.53
N ALA A 20 -3.61 30.49 -2.91
CA ALA A 20 -3.56 29.82 -1.60
C ALA A 20 -4.16 30.69 -0.49
N LYS A 21 -3.88 31.98 -0.47
CA LYS A 21 -4.52 32.96 0.44
C LYS A 21 -6.01 33.10 0.17
N LEU A 22 -6.42 33.11 -1.10
CA LEU A 22 -7.82 33.14 -1.52
C LEU A 22 -8.54 31.85 -1.13
N MET A 23 -7.92 30.68 -1.36
CA MET A 23 -8.45 29.40 -0.93
C MET A 23 -8.56 29.30 0.60
N LYS A 24 -7.60 29.82 1.35
CA LYS A 24 -7.64 29.88 2.81
C LYS A 24 -8.75 30.80 3.31
N LYS A 25 -8.95 31.97 2.68
CA LYS A 25 -10.07 32.85 2.95
C LYS A 25 -11.41 32.26 2.55
N LEU A 26 -11.50 31.58 1.38
CA LEU A 26 -12.69 30.86 0.93
C LEU A 26 -13.01 29.67 1.84
N PHE A 27 -12.00 28.92 2.29
CA PHE A 27 -12.19 27.83 3.25
C PHE A 27 -12.64 28.33 4.63
N LEU A 28 -12.05 29.40 5.14
CA LEU A 28 -12.48 30.04 6.38
C LEU A 28 -13.87 30.68 6.25
N SER A 29 -14.18 31.29 5.11
CA SER A 29 -15.51 31.82 4.80
C SER A 29 -16.53 30.68 4.65
N PHE A 30 -16.18 29.60 3.99
CA PHE A 30 -17.01 28.40 3.89
C PHE A 30 -17.22 27.73 5.26
N LEU A 31 -16.20 27.67 6.09
CA LEU A 31 -16.27 27.15 7.45
C LEU A 31 -17.13 28.06 8.35
N SER A 32 -17.01 29.37 8.23
CA SER A 32 -17.86 30.37 8.94
C SER A 32 -19.31 30.29 8.48
N VAL A 33 -19.57 30.16 7.18
CA VAL A 33 -20.93 29.94 6.63
C VAL A 33 -21.52 28.62 7.15
N LEU A 34 -20.71 27.55 7.31
CA LEU A 34 -21.16 26.29 7.93
C LEU A 34 -21.50 26.44 9.42
N ILE A 35 -20.81 27.32 10.16
CA ILE A 35 -21.09 27.62 11.58
C ILE A 35 -22.35 28.46 11.75
N PHE A 36 -22.64 29.36 10.82
CA PHE A 36 -23.84 30.23 10.85
C PHE A 36 -25.10 29.55 10.31
N ILE A 37 -25.00 28.44 9.59
CA ILE A 37 -26.14 27.61 9.26
C ILE A 37 -26.48 26.78 10.50
N SER A 38 -27.19 27.36 11.47
CA SER A 38 -27.93 26.65 12.51
C SER A 38 -29.00 25.82 11.82
N CYS A 39 -28.57 24.76 11.15
CA CYS A 39 -29.45 23.94 10.36
C CYS A 39 -30.22 23.01 11.27
N ASN A 40 -31.52 23.23 11.35
CA ASN A 40 -32.41 22.25 11.89
C ASN A 40 -32.24 20.93 11.11
N SER A 41 -31.63 19.93 11.75
CA SER A 41 -31.35 18.62 11.13
C SER A 41 -32.63 17.90 10.68
N THR A 42 -33.77 18.29 11.21
CA THR A 42 -35.07 17.68 10.94
C THR A 42 -35.93 18.51 9.97
N LYS A 43 -35.34 19.52 9.27
CA LYS A 43 -36.04 20.42 8.35
C LYS A 43 -36.86 19.70 7.26
N GLN A 44 -36.39 18.58 6.79
CA GLN A 44 -37.05 17.78 5.72
C GLN A 44 -37.70 16.51 6.26
N VAL A 45 -37.92 16.40 7.56
CA VAL A 45 -38.66 15.31 8.19
C VAL A 45 -40.14 15.67 8.26
N ALA A 46 -41.01 14.82 7.73
CA ALA A 46 -42.46 15.02 7.76
C ALA A 46 -43.00 15.07 9.21
N GLU A 47 -44.20 15.62 9.42
CA GLU A 47 -44.72 15.83 10.75
C GLU A 47 -44.93 14.52 11.53
N ASN A 48 -45.33 13.47 10.84
CA ASN A 48 -45.60 12.16 11.44
C ASN A 48 -44.38 11.21 11.39
N GLU A 49 -43.21 11.69 11.03
CA GLU A 49 -41.99 10.91 10.90
C GLU A 49 -40.92 11.33 11.92
N HIS A 50 -40.04 10.42 12.24
CA HIS A 50 -38.92 10.68 13.14
C HIS A 50 -37.61 10.22 12.51
N MET A 51 -36.60 11.08 12.58
CA MET A 51 -35.26 10.81 12.11
C MET A 51 -34.47 10.01 13.13
N LEU A 52 -33.85 8.90 12.69
CA LEU A 52 -32.94 8.12 13.51
C LEU A 52 -31.66 8.89 13.80
N THR A 53 -31.38 9.16 15.06
CA THR A 53 -30.17 9.87 15.47
C THR A 53 -29.09 8.95 16.03
N GLN A 54 -29.48 7.83 16.65
CA GLN A 54 -28.55 6.87 17.25
C GLN A 54 -29.17 5.50 17.47
N ASN A 55 -28.35 4.45 17.37
CA ASN A 55 -28.66 3.10 17.81
C ASN A 55 -27.85 2.78 19.06
N TYR A 56 -28.49 2.15 20.04
CA TYR A 56 -27.87 1.64 21.25
C TYR A 56 -28.03 0.13 21.32
N ILE A 57 -26.95 -0.55 21.70
CA ILE A 57 -26.99 -1.99 21.96
C ILE A 57 -26.68 -2.19 23.44
N TYR A 58 -27.58 -2.87 24.14
CA TYR A 58 -27.40 -3.28 25.52
C TYR A 58 -27.30 -4.80 25.58
N ILE A 59 -26.34 -5.31 26.31
CA ILE A 59 -26.13 -6.73 26.54
C ILE A 59 -26.26 -6.97 28.03
N ASP A 60 -27.25 -7.76 28.42
CA ASP A 60 -27.58 -8.06 29.83
C ASP A 60 -27.64 -6.78 30.69
N GLY A 61 -28.28 -5.73 30.15
CA GLY A 61 -28.46 -4.43 30.78
C GLY A 61 -27.29 -3.45 30.63
N VAL A 62 -26.12 -3.91 30.20
CA VAL A 62 -24.91 -3.08 30.04
C VAL A 62 -24.78 -2.58 28.59
N ARG A 63 -24.56 -1.27 28.44
CA ARG A 63 -24.35 -0.67 27.10
C ARG A 63 -23.08 -1.17 26.46
N ASN A 64 -23.20 -1.81 25.27
CA ASN A 64 -22.09 -2.26 24.47
C ASN A 64 -21.66 -1.17 23.48
N LYS A 65 -20.38 -0.78 23.52
CA LYS A 65 -19.75 0.19 22.61
C LYS A 65 -18.92 -0.47 21.50
N SER A 66 -18.81 -1.80 21.47
CA SER A 66 -18.01 -2.54 20.48
C SER A 66 -18.54 -2.34 19.07
N SER A 67 -17.64 -2.17 18.11
CA SER A 67 -17.94 -2.08 16.68
C SER A 67 -18.42 -3.41 16.07
N ASP A 68 -18.16 -4.56 16.73
CA ASP A 68 -18.43 -5.88 16.17
C ASP A 68 -19.90 -6.14 15.92
N LEU A 69 -20.78 -5.61 16.74
CA LEU A 69 -22.23 -5.75 16.58
C LEU A 69 -22.85 -4.72 15.63
N GLN A 70 -22.16 -3.60 15.38
CA GLN A 70 -22.66 -2.52 14.51
C GLN A 70 -22.86 -2.97 13.05
N LYS A 71 -22.15 -4.01 12.60
CA LYS A 71 -22.30 -4.58 11.25
C LYS A 71 -23.66 -5.28 11.04
N TYR A 72 -24.34 -5.67 12.10
CA TYR A 72 -25.67 -6.33 12.05
C TYR A 72 -26.81 -5.33 12.01
N ILE A 73 -26.54 -4.05 12.31
CA ILE A 73 -27.55 -2.99 12.26
C ILE A 73 -27.76 -2.58 10.80
N LEU A 74 -28.99 -2.79 10.30
CA LEU A 74 -29.39 -2.47 8.93
C LEU A 74 -29.68 -0.99 8.73
N GLN A 75 -30.27 -0.35 9.74
CA GLN A 75 -30.59 1.05 9.69
C GLN A 75 -29.61 1.85 10.54
N LYS A 76 -28.73 2.59 9.87
CA LYS A 76 -27.72 3.41 10.51
C LYS A 76 -28.15 4.87 10.49
N PRO A 77 -27.91 5.64 11.57
CA PRO A 77 -28.17 7.08 11.56
C PRO A 77 -27.28 7.77 10.54
N ASN A 78 -27.60 9.01 10.19
CA ASN A 78 -26.79 9.84 9.34
C ASN A 78 -25.35 9.93 9.87
N SER A 79 -24.37 9.84 8.98
CA SER A 79 -22.96 9.94 9.34
C SER A 79 -22.67 11.30 9.99
N LYS A 80 -21.88 11.28 11.08
CA LYS A 80 -21.50 12.47 11.82
C LYS A 80 -19.99 12.65 11.81
N PHE A 81 -19.56 13.88 11.59
CA PHE A 81 -18.18 14.31 11.78
C PHE A 81 -18.16 15.34 12.94
N LEU A 82 -17.34 15.14 13.95
CA LEU A 82 -17.34 15.93 15.20
C LEU A 82 -18.75 16.14 15.77
N ASN A 83 -19.53 15.07 15.80
CA ASN A 83 -20.94 15.06 16.20
C ASN A 83 -21.92 15.83 15.30
N LEU A 84 -21.48 16.41 14.19
CA LEU A 84 -22.31 17.17 13.24
C LEU A 84 -22.61 16.33 11.98
N PRO A 85 -23.88 16.19 11.56
CA PRO A 85 -24.25 15.46 10.38
C PRO A 85 -24.14 16.34 9.11
N PHE A 86 -22.90 16.63 8.66
CA PHE A 86 -22.65 17.52 7.52
C PHE A 86 -23.37 17.13 6.24
N ALA A 87 -23.42 15.83 5.92
CA ALA A 87 -24.11 15.35 4.73
C ALA A 87 -25.60 15.70 4.76
N LEU A 88 -26.23 15.57 5.94
CA LEU A 88 -27.61 15.94 6.15
C LEU A 88 -27.82 17.45 6.06
N TYR A 89 -26.87 18.25 6.61
CA TYR A 89 -26.96 19.70 6.50
C TYR A 89 -26.88 20.15 5.05
N LEU A 90 -25.97 19.60 4.26
CA LEU A 90 -25.91 19.87 2.82
C LEU A 90 -27.20 19.45 2.09
N HIS A 91 -27.75 18.29 2.43
CA HIS A 91 -29.02 17.86 1.88
C HIS A 91 -30.14 18.84 2.21
N ASN A 92 -30.20 19.37 3.44
CA ASN A 92 -31.22 20.29 3.91
C ASN A 92 -31.12 21.71 3.28
N ILE A 93 -30.00 22.05 2.62
CA ILE A 93 -29.89 23.25 1.76
C ILE A 93 -30.74 23.05 0.51
N GLY A 94 -30.74 21.83 -0.03
CA GLY A 94 -31.63 21.46 -1.13
C GLY A 94 -33.10 21.53 -0.73
N ASN A 95 -33.97 21.84 -1.67
CA ASN A 95 -35.40 21.84 -1.48
C ASN A 95 -36.06 20.92 -2.52
N PRO A 96 -36.70 19.82 -2.09
CA PRO A 96 -37.35 18.88 -3.01
C PRO A 96 -38.52 19.49 -3.80
N ASN A 97 -39.10 20.60 -3.28
CA ASN A 97 -40.23 21.31 -3.91
C ASN A 97 -39.79 22.41 -4.89
N LYS A 98 -38.46 22.56 -5.14
CA LYS A 98 -37.97 23.49 -6.15
C LYS A 98 -38.26 22.99 -7.57
N PRO A 99 -38.29 23.91 -8.57
CA PRO A 99 -38.46 23.55 -9.97
C PRO A 99 -37.49 22.46 -10.44
N LYS A 100 -38.00 21.53 -11.24
CA LYS A 100 -37.21 20.43 -11.80
C LYS A 100 -36.82 20.67 -13.25
N THR A 101 -37.52 21.61 -13.92
CA THR A 101 -37.29 21.98 -15.32
C THR A 101 -37.07 23.48 -15.46
N PRO A 102 -36.36 23.95 -16.53
CA PRO A 102 -36.21 25.41 -16.80
C PRO A 102 -37.52 26.15 -16.97
N SER A 103 -38.54 25.55 -17.55
CA SER A 103 -39.86 26.14 -17.68
C SER A 103 -40.54 26.38 -16.34
N GLU A 104 -40.54 25.40 -15.45
CA GLU A 104 -41.04 25.57 -14.08
C GLU A 104 -40.26 26.61 -13.30
N TRP A 105 -38.92 26.65 -13.50
CA TRP A 105 -38.04 27.65 -12.86
C TRP A 105 -38.42 29.05 -13.31
N GLY A 106 -38.64 29.26 -14.61
CA GLY A 106 -39.07 30.53 -15.17
C GLY A 106 -40.43 31.00 -14.65
N LYS A 107 -41.40 30.08 -14.53
CA LYS A 107 -42.73 30.39 -13.96
C LYS A 107 -42.63 30.79 -12.48
N LYS A 108 -41.74 30.15 -11.68
CA LYS A 108 -41.57 30.47 -10.24
C LYS A 108 -40.69 31.69 -9.99
N ASN A 109 -39.87 32.12 -10.95
CA ASN A 109 -38.94 33.24 -10.86
C ASN A 109 -39.13 34.22 -12.07
N PRO A 110 -40.31 34.83 -12.25
CA PRO A 110 -40.63 35.56 -13.47
C PRO A 110 -39.70 36.76 -13.71
N ASN A 111 -39.34 37.47 -12.65
CA ASN A 111 -38.48 38.66 -12.78
C ASN A 111 -37.04 38.27 -13.18
N SER A 112 -36.46 37.29 -12.53
CA SER A 112 -35.13 36.78 -12.89
C SER A 112 -35.09 36.16 -14.28
N TYR A 113 -36.14 35.42 -14.66
CA TYR A 113 -36.22 34.83 -15.98
C TYR A 113 -36.36 35.90 -17.07
N ARG A 114 -37.18 36.93 -16.84
CA ARG A 114 -37.34 38.05 -17.77
C ARG A 114 -36.04 38.83 -17.93
N PHE A 115 -35.32 39.16 -16.82
CA PHE A 115 -34.04 39.82 -16.84
C PHE A 115 -32.98 39.03 -17.61
N VAL A 116 -32.84 37.73 -17.32
CA VAL A 116 -31.86 36.86 -18.00
C VAL A 116 -32.19 36.74 -19.51
N LYS A 117 -33.48 36.70 -19.88
CA LYS A 117 -33.90 36.59 -21.29
C LYS A 117 -33.67 37.89 -22.06
N THR A 118 -33.60 39.06 -21.37
CA THR A 118 -33.30 40.36 -21.99
C THR A 118 -31.81 40.51 -22.31
N ILE A 119 -30.93 39.91 -21.50
CA ILE A 119 -29.48 40.10 -21.63
C ILE A 119 -28.82 38.93 -22.40
N PHE A 120 -29.35 37.72 -22.28
CA PHE A 120 -28.73 36.49 -22.80
C PHE A 120 -29.62 35.83 -23.86
N SER A 121 -28.99 35.04 -24.72
CA SER A 121 -29.71 34.20 -25.69
C SER A 121 -30.59 33.17 -24.97
N GLU A 122 -31.60 32.62 -25.70
CA GLU A 122 -32.49 31.60 -25.15
C GLU A 122 -31.73 30.37 -24.62
N LYS A 123 -30.71 29.89 -25.34
CA LYS A 123 -29.85 28.79 -24.89
C LYS A 123 -29.11 29.11 -23.59
N GLN A 124 -28.59 30.32 -23.44
CA GLN A 124 -27.91 30.79 -22.22
C GLN A 124 -28.91 30.97 -21.08
N SER A 125 -30.11 31.43 -21.32
CA SER A 125 -31.17 31.55 -20.31
C SER A 125 -31.59 30.18 -19.77
N ILE A 126 -31.68 29.17 -20.62
CA ILE A 126 -31.93 27.78 -20.23
C ILE A 126 -30.75 27.22 -19.43
N ALA A 127 -29.50 27.49 -19.85
CA ALA A 127 -28.31 27.08 -19.14
C ALA A 127 -28.23 27.70 -17.72
N TYR A 128 -28.59 28.98 -17.61
CA TYR A 128 -28.67 29.69 -16.32
C TYR A 128 -29.70 29.04 -15.37
N ALA A 129 -30.94 28.79 -15.84
CA ALA A 129 -31.95 28.09 -15.07
C ALA A 129 -31.48 26.67 -14.66
N ASN A 130 -30.87 25.93 -15.59
CA ASN A 130 -30.31 24.61 -15.34
C ASN A 130 -29.22 24.61 -14.28
N SER A 131 -28.40 25.67 -14.18
CA SER A 131 -27.36 25.76 -13.13
C SER A 131 -27.96 25.76 -11.73
N PHE A 132 -29.05 26.49 -11.49
CA PHE A 132 -29.76 26.49 -10.20
C PHE A 132 -30.48 25.17 -9.93
N ILE A 133 -31.09 24.60 -10.97
CA ILE A 133 -31.77 23.29 -10.87
C ILE A 133 -30.73 22.20 -10.53
N ASN A 134 -29.59 22.20 -11.23
CA ASN A 134 -28.52 21.25 -11.00
C ASN A 134 -27.85 21.44 -9.65
N LEU A 135 -27.65 22.66 -9.20
CA LEU A 135 -27.14 22.97 -7.86
C LEU A 135 -28.09 22.42 -6.78
N ASN A 136 -29.41 22.64 -6.93
CA ASN A 136 -30.38 22.08 -6.00
C ASN A 136 -30.40 20.53 -6.02
N LYS A 137 -30.37 19.93 -7.23
CA LYS A 137 -30.25 18.47 -7.38
C LYS A 137 -28.94 17.95 -6.75
N TRP A 138 -27.85 18.71 -6.85
CA TRP A 138 -26.56 18.35 -6.25
C TRP A 138 -26.64 18.27 -4.72
N PHE A 139 -27.28 19.26 -4.06
CA PHE A 139 -27.53 19.19 -2.62
C PHE A 139 -28.43 18.02 -2.24
N LEU A 140 -29.49 17.75 -2.98
CA LEU A 140 -30.41 16.63 -2.72
C LEU A 140 -29.80 15.23 -2.97
N LYS A 141 -28.63 15.14 -3.63
CA LYS A 141 -27.89 13.87 -3.76
C LYS A 141 -27.23 13.42 -2.46
N TYR A 142 -27.03 14.31 -1.50
CA TYR A 142 -26.48 13.94 -0.22
C TYR A 142 -27.48 13.14 0.62
N GLN A 143 -26.97 12.49 1.66
CA GLN A 143 -27.79 11.64 2.50
C GLN A 143 -28.87 12.46 3.21
N GLY A 144 -30.11 12.28 2.82
CA GLY A 144 -31.29 12.85 3.50
C GLY A 144 -31.48 12.26 4.90
N PRO A 145 -32.49 12.73 5.66
CA PRO A 145 -32.74 12.23 6.99
C PRO A 145 -33.09 10.74 6.94
N GLU A 146 -32.41 9.93 7.77
CA GLU A 146 -32.73 8.51 7.88
C GLU A 146 -34.00 8.34 8.76
N ILE A 147 -35.14 8.15 8.12
CA ILE A 147 -36.43 8.01 8.79
C ILE A 147 -36.58 6.62 9.38
N ILE A 148 -37.10 6.52 10.60
CA ILE A 148 -37.30 5.26 11.30
C ILE A 148 -38.14 4.30 10.47
N ASN A 149 -37.64 3.08 10.32
CA ASN A 149 -38.27 2.00 9.58
C ASN A 149 -38.44 0.77 10.49
N LYS A 150 -39.65 0.51 10.95
CA LYS A 150 -39.97 -0.62 11.82
C LYS A 150 -39.53 -1.99 11.27
N LYS A 151 -39.62 -2.17 9.92
CA LYS A 151 -39.19 -3.42 9.26
C LYS A 151 -37.68 -3.61 9.36
N LYS A 152 -36.89 -2.53 9.17
CA LYS A 152 -35.43 -2.58 9.31
C LYS A 152 -35.01 -2.82 10.76
N ILE A 153 -35.72 -2.24 11.73
CA ILE A 153 -35.47 -2.44 13.17
C ILE A 153 -35.69 -3.91 13.55
N LYS A 154 -36.87 -4.49 13.15
CA LYS A 154 -37.15 -5.90 13.39
C LYS A 154 -36.09 -6.81 12.77
N ARG A 155 -35.75 -6.61 11.50
CA ARG A 155 -34.68 -7.39 10.85
C ARG A 155 -33.31 -7.23 11.53
N THR A 156 -33.02 -6.08 12.10
CA THR A 156 -31.79 -5.87 12.89
C THR A 156 -31.84 -6.72 14.16
N ALA A 157 -32.95 -6.74 14.86
CA ALA A 157 -33.13 -7.58 16.04
C ALA A 157 -32.98 -9.07 15.69
N ASP A 158 -33.58 -9.50 14.57
CA ASP A 158 -33.44 -10.88 14.07
C ASP A 158 -31.98 -11.22 13.73
N ASN A 159 -31.25 -10.30 13.10
CA ASN A 159 -29.82 -10.48 12.79
C ASN A 159 -28.97 -10.58 14.06
N LEU A 160 -29.22 -9.74 15.05
CA LEU A 160 -28.52 -9.79 16.35
C LEU A 160 -28.82 -11.10 17.07
N LEU A 161 -30.10 -11.53 17.09
CA LEU A 161 -30.51 -12.82 17.64
C LEU A 161 -29.81 -13.98 16.93
N ALA A 162 -29.83 -13.97 15.60
CA ALA A 162 -29.14 -14.99 14.79
C ALA A 162 -27.62 -15.03 15.11
N TYR A 163 -26.95 -13.85 15.22
CA TYR A 163 -25.56 -13.79 15.64
C TYR A 163 -25.32 -14.49 16.98
N TYR A 164 -26.12 -14.19 18.02
CA TYR A 164 -25.93 -14.83 19.33
C TYR A 164 -26.23 -16.33 19.30
N LYS A 165 -27.20 -16.77 18.50
CA LYS A 165 -27.43 -18.21 18.28
C LYS A 165 -26.22 -18.89 17.66
N THR A 166 -25.50 -18.23 16.69
CA THR A 166 -24.26 -18.79 16.13
C THR A 166 -23.10 -18.86 17.12
N GLN A 167 -23.22 -18.15 18.26
CA GLN A 167 -22.24 -18.19 19.36
C GLN A 167 -22.70 -19.11 20.52
N GLY A 168 -23.74 -19.91 20.32
CA GLY A 168 -24.22 -20.86 21.29
C GLY A 168 -25.27 -20.34 22.31
N TYR A 169 -25.69 -19.10 22.17
CA TYR A 169 -26.73 -18.53 23.05
C TYR A 169 -28.12 -18.77 22.46
N PHE A 170 -28.57 -20.03 22.38
CA PHE A 170 -29.84 -20.39 21.72
C PHE A 170 -31.09 -19.83 22.41
N LYS A 171 -31.04 -19.61 23.72
CA LYS A 171 -32.15 -19.06 24.52
C LYS A 171 -32.07 -17.53 24.66
N SER A 172 -31.18 -16.87 23.90
CA SER A 172 -31.11 -15.41 23.89
C SER A 172 -32.40 -14.79 23.35
N LYS A 173 -32.66 -13.55 23.79
CA LYS A 173 -33.76 -12.72 23.31
C LYS A 173 -33.24 -11.35 22.94
N VAL A 174 -33.87 -10.72 21.97
CA VAL A 174 -33.55 -9.35 21.55
C VAL A 174 -34.84 -8.54 21.50
N ASP A 175 -34.98 -7.65 22.45
CA ASP A 175 -36.09 -6.71 22.51
C ASP A 175 -35.67 -5.36 21.95
N THR A 176 -36.62 -4.63 21.37
CA THR A 176 -36.36 -3.32 20.75
C THR A 176 -37.21 -2.25 21.39
N LYS A 177 -36.59 -1.12 21.71
CA LYS A 177 -37.29 0.06 22.23
C LYS A 177 -36.98 1.25 21.32
N VAL A 178 -38.00 1.96 20.89
CA VAL A 178 -37.90 3.17 20.10
C VAL A 178 -38.28 4.35 20.99
N ASN A 179 -37.32 5.26 21.21
CA ASN A 179 -37.57 6.47 21.98
C ASN A 179 -37.76 7.62 20.99
N LEU A 180 -38.96 8.23 21.02
CA LEU A 180 -39.34 9.36 20.17
C LEU A 180 -39.20 10.66 20.97
N PHE A 181 -38.66 11.69 20.32
CA PHE A 181 -38.46 13.02 20.90
C PHE A 181 -39.28 14.08 20.16
N LYS A 182 -39.68 15.15 20.86
CA LYS A 182 -40.54 16.21 20.33
C LYS A 182 -39.98 16.92 19.10
N ASP A 183 -38.63 16.95 18.93
CA ASP A 183 -37.95 17.58 17.81
C ASP A 183 -37.85 16.67 16.57
N LYS A 184 -38.78 15.76 16.35
CA LYS A 184 -38.82 14.78 15.25
C LYS A 184 -37.60 13.89 15.19
N LYS A 185 -36.90 13.67 16.27
CA LYS A 185 -35.76 12.77 16.40
C LYS A 185 -36.19 11.49 17.14
N ALA A 186 -35.42 10.43 16.92
CA ALA A 186 -35.61 9.19 17.65
C ALA A 186 -34.29 8.45 17.81
N THR A 187 -34.26 7.57 18.83
CA THR A 187 -33.21 6.58 19.05
C THR A 187 -33.83 5.19 19.11
N VAL A 188 -33.03 4.21 18.71
CA VAL A 188 -33.43 2.79 18.81
C VAL A 188 -32.48 2.07 19.75
N GLU A 189 -33.04 1.35 20.69
CA GLU A 189 -32.34 0.51 21.64
C GLU A 189 -32.61 -0.95 21.32
N TYR A 190 -31.54 -1.75 21.26
CA TYR A 190 -31.61 -3.21 21.13
C TYR A 190 -31.12 -3.81 22.44
N HIS A 191 -32.04 -4.42 23.19
CA HIS A 191 -31.79 -5.05 24.49
C HIS A 191 -31.60 -6.54 24.27
N ILE A 192 -30.40 -7.03 24.43
CA ILE A 192 -30.01 -8.41 24.22
C ILE A 192 -29.87 -9.07 25.58
N THR A 193 -30.68 -10.08 25.83
CA THR A 193 -30.56 -10.97 27.00
C THR A 193 -29.97 -12.28 26.55
N LYS A 194 -28.69 -12.53 26.89
CA LYS A 194 -27.94 -13.69 26.35
C LYS A 194 -28.39 -15.02 26.93
N LYS A 195 -28.69 -15.09 28.20
CA LYS A 195 -28.83 -16.34 28.95
C LYS A 195 -27.52 -17.15 28.97
N ASN A 196 -27.51 -18.35 29.49
CA ASN A 196 -26.31 -19.19 29.52
C ASN A 196 -25.96 -19.72 28.13
N PRO A 197 -24.66 -19.77 27.78
CA PRO A 197 -24.22 -20.37 26.53
C PRO A 197 -24.36 -21.88 26.58
N THR A 198 -24.55 -22.50 25.42
CA THR A 198 -24.66 -23.95 25.30
C THR A 198 -23.27 -24.55 25.11
N LEU A 199 -22.97 -25.59 25.89
CA LEU A 199 -21.77 -26.39 25.79
C LEU A 199 -22.02 -27.61 24.89
N LEU A 200 -20.98 -28.07 24.21
CA LEU A 200 -20.97 -29.33 23.50
C LEU A 200 -20.85 -30.46 24.54
N ASP A 201 -21.79 -31.42 24.51
CA ASP A 201 -21.74 -32.57 25.41
C ASP A 201 -21.12 -33.78 24.69
N THR A 202 -21.90 -34.65 24.13
CA THR A 202 -21.44 -35.81 23.39
C THR A 202 -21.28 -35.45 21.92
N ILE A 203 -20.15 -35.87 21.31
CA ILE A 203 -19.89 -35.70 19.89
C ILE A 203 -19.80 -37.05 19.22
N ASN A 204 -20.81 -37.39 18.43
CA ASN A 204 -20.90 -38.65 17.69
C ASN A 204 -20.58 -38.42 16.22
N ILE A 205 -19.52 -39.04 15.73
CA ILE A 205 -19.11 -38.97 14.32
C ILE A 205 -19.55 -40.25 13.63
N LYS A 206 -20.44 -40.11 12.63
CA LYS A 206 -20.89 -41.22 11.80
C LYS A 206 -20.39 -41.07 10.41
N ILE A 207 -19.60 -42.03 9.94
CA ILE A 207 -19.03 -42.07 8.57
C ILE A 207 -19.65 -43.25 7.84
N GLU A 208 -20.41 -42.98 6.79
CA GLU A 208 -21.14 -44.02 6.05
C GLU A 208 -20.22 -44.81 5.11
N SER A 209 -19.12 -44.22 4.65
CA SER A 209 -18.21 -44.84 3.71
C SER A 209 -17.00 -45.48 4.41
N LYS A 210 -16.75 -46.75 4.22
CA LYS A 210 -15.57 -47.47 4.76
C LYS A 210 -14.24 -46.80 4.34
N VAL A 211 -14.17 -46.32 3.10
CA VAL A 211 -12.97 -45.63 2.59
C VAL A 211 -12.73 -44.33 3.34
N LEU A 212 -13.77 -43.51 3.56
CA LEU A 212 -13.64 -42.27 4.32
C LEU A 212 -13.32 -42.55 5.79
N ASP A 213 -13.91 -43.58 6.40
CA ASP A 213 -13.63 -43.95 7.79
C ASP A 213 -12.17 -44.33 7.99
N SER A 214 -11.63 -45.16 7.07
CA SER A 214 -10.21 -45.51 7.08
C SER A 214 -9.29 -44.26 6.96
N ILE A 215 -9.59 -43.35 6.03
CA ILE A 215 -8.80 -42.09 5.87
C ILE A 215 -8.91 -41.23 7.12
N TYR A 216 -10.10 -41.12 7.70
CA TYR A 216 -10.32 -40.30 8.88
C TYR A 216 -9.55 -40.83 10.10
N LYS A 217 -9.61 -42.11 10.37
CA LYS A 217 -8.89 -42.78 11.47
C LYS A 217 -7.37 -42.73 11.30
N ASN A 218 -6.87 -42.96 10.07
CA ASN A 218 -5.44 -42.96 9.79
C ASN A 218 -4.82 -41.56 9.75
N ALA A 219 -5.63 -40.49 9.68
CA ALA A 219 -5.13 -39.13 9.59
C ALA A 219 -4.45 -38.62 10.89
N GLY A 220 -4.68 -39.29 12.03
CA GLY A 220 -4.10 -38.90 13.33
C GLY A 220 -4.43 -37.49 13.80
N THR A 221 -5.32 -36.78 13.09
CA THR A 221 -5.69 -35.40 13.40
C THR A 221 -6.91 -35.36 14.31
N THR A 222 -6.83 -34.66 15.42
CA THR A 222 -7.95 -34.47 16.35
C THR A 222 -9.01 -33.56 15.76
N SER A 223 -10.28 -33.85 16.02
CA SER A 223 -11.40 -32.96 15.71
C SER A 223 -11.25 -31.60 16.41
N LEU A 224 -11.71 -30.54 15.77
CA LEU A 224 -11.79 -29.20 16.34
C LEU A 224 -12.97 -29.06 17.31
N LEU A 225 -13.90 -30.02 17.27
CA LEU A 225 -15.04 -30.09 18.19
C LEU A 225 -14.64 -30.97 19.38
N LYS A 226 -14.77 -30.45 20.59
CA LYS A 226 -14.47 -31.16 21.86
C LYS A 226 -15.62 -31.04 22.81
N SER A 227 -15.90 -32.12 23.55
CA SER A 227 -16.82 -32.08 24.65
C SER A 227 -16.37 -31.06 25.69
N GLY A 228 -17.29 -30.28 26.23
CA GLY A 228 -17.04 -29.18 27.16
C GLY A 228 -16.79 -27.84 26.51
N ASP A 229 -16.51 -27.77 25.21
CA ASP A 229 -16.28 -26.49 24.48
C ASP A 229 -17.62 -25.75 24.29
N LEU A 230 -17.55 -24.43 24.21
CA LEU A 230 -18.69 -23.59 23.84
C LEU A 230 -19.12 -23.87 22.40
N TYR A 231 -20.45 -24.00 22.19
CA TYR A 231 -20.98 -24.02 20.83
C TYR A 231 -20.61 -22.77 20.08
N ASN A 232 -20.01 -22.94 18.89
CA ASN A 232 -19.70 -21.84 18.00
C ASN A 232 -19.75 -22.31 16.53
N ASP A 233 -20.65 -21.73 15.76
CA ASP A 233 -20.87 -22.06 14.34
C ASP A 233 -19.59 -21.99 13.49
N LYS A 234 -18.67 -21.07 13.83
CA LYS A 234 -17.38 -20.95 13.17
C LYS A 234 -16.50 -22.18 13.39
N THR A 235 -16.55 -22.80 14.57
CA THR A 235 -15.81 -24.04 14.87
C THR A 235 -16.34 -25.19 14.04
N PHE A 236 -17.67 -25.31 13.90
CA PHE A 236 -18.30 -26.32 13.01
C PHE A 236 -17.89 -26.13 11.55
N ARG A 237 -17.93 -24.90 11.03
CA ARG A 237 -17.48 -24.62 9.68
C ARG A 237 -15.98 -24.91 9.49
N ASN A 238 -15.17 -24.62 10.48
CA ASN A 238 -13.72 -24.92 10.43
C ASN A 238 -13.49 -26.43 10.43
N GLU A 239 -14.26 -27.20 11.21
CA GLU A 239 -14.23 -28.66 11.22
C GLU A 239 -14.65 -29.23 9.88
N ALA A 240 -15.78 -28.77 9.33
CA ALA A 240 -16.22 -29.16 8.00
C ALA A 240 -15.13 -28.91 6.94
N ASN A 241 -14.50 -27.72 6.97
CA ASN A 241 -13.41 -27.37 6.07
C ASN A 241 -12.15 -28.25 6.29
N ARG A 242 -11.85 -28.61 7.53
CA ARG A 242 -10.75 -29.52 7.86
C ARG A 242 -10.97 -30.89 7.24
N VAL A 243 -12.17 -31.46 7.44
CA VAL A 243 -12.56 -32.77 6.93
C VAL A 243 -12.64 -32.76 5.39
N LEU A 244 -13.22 -31.71 4.79
CA LEU A 244 -13.23 -31.52 3.34
C LEU A 244 -11.81 -31.53 2.74
N LYS A 245 -10.87 -30.80 3.36
CA LYS A 245 -9.46 -30.78 2.94
C LYS A 245 -8.80 -32.15 3.13
N LEU A 246 -9.07 -32.83 4.23
CA LEU A 246 -8.54 -34.15 4.53
C LEU A 246 -8.89 -35.11 3.41
N PHE A 247 -10.17 -35.29 3.10
CA PHE A 247 -10.59 -36.24 2.06
C PHE A 247 -10.14 -35.83 0.66
N LYS A 248 -10.26 -34.56 0.28
CA LYS A 248 -9.80 -34.10 -1.03
C LYS A 248 -8.30 -34.18 -1.23
N ASN A 249 -7.52 -34.15 -0.17
CA ASN A 249 -6.06 -34.34 -0.26
C ASN A 249 -5.63 -35.79 -0.18
N ASN A 250 -6.54 -36.70 0.17
CA ASN A 250 -6.33 -38.13 0.17
C ASN A 250 -7.07 -38.84 -1.00
N GLY A 251 -7.26 -38.13 -2.10
CA GLY A 251 -7.72 -38.76 -3.36
C GLY A 251 -9.25 -38.73 -3.57
N ILE A 252 -10.07 -38.27 -2.65
CA ILE A 252 -11.53 -38.27 -2.80
C ILE A 252 -11.95 -37.05 -3.61
N TYR A 253 -11.89 -37.13 -4.93
CA TYR A 253 -12.19 -36.00 -5.82
C TYR A 253 -13.64 -35.49 -5.72
N HIS A 254 -14.62 -36.41 -5.72
CA HIS A 254 -16.06 -36.09 -5.72
C HIS A 254 -16.58 -35.68 -4.36
N PHE A 255 -15.76 -35.68 -3.30
CA PHE A 255 -16.20 -35.22 -1.99
C PHE A 255 -16.53 -33.73 -1.98
N THR A 256 -17.71 -33.37 -1.48
CA THR A 256 -18.22 -32.01 -1.45
C THR A 256 -18.69 -31.62 -0.04
N GLU A 257 -18.87 -30.32 0.19
CA GLU A 257 -19.39 -29.82 1.47
C GLU A 257 -20.81 -30.36 1.77
N SER A 258 -21.60 -30.64 0.73
CA SER A 258 -22.92 -31.26 0.86
C SER A 258 -22.92 -32.69 1.45
N SER A 259 -21.77 -33.35 1.45
CA SER A 259 -21.58 -34.66 2.11
C SER A 259 -21.35 -34.54 3.62
N LEU A 260 -21.31 -33.32 4.17
CA LEU A 260 -21.09 -33.06 5.58
C LEU A 260 -22.37 -32.49 6.23
N GLY A 261 -22.84 -33.07 7.27
CA GLY A 261 -24.01 -32.63 8.02
C GLY A 261 -23.75 -32.61 9.53
N PHE A 262 -24.20 -31.57 10.18
CA PHE A 262 -24.21 -31.51 11.65
C PHE A 262 -25.67 -31.53 12.14
N TYR A 263 -25.95 -32.44 13.06
CA TYR A 263 -27.22 -32.50 13.79
C TYR A 263 -26.97 -32.05 15.21
N ILE A 264 -27.74 -31.06 15.65
CA ILE A 264 -27.58 -30.41 16.94
C ILE A 264 -28.89 -30.51 17.67
N ASP A 265 -28.87 -31.18 18.80
CA ASP A 265 -30.05 -31.25 19.69
C ASP A 265 -30.07 -29.98 20.54
N SER A 266 -30.87 -29.00 20.09
CA SER A 266 -31.08 -27.72 20.82
C SER A 266 -32.26 -27.75 21.78
N THR A 267 -32.89 -28.88 21.98
CA THR A 267 -34.12 -29.00 22.84
C THR A 267 -33.80 -29.16 24.32
N ARG A 268 -32.57 -29.55 24.65
CA ARG A 268 -32.15 -29.75 26.05
C ARG A 268 -32.21 -28.46 26.87
N THR A 269 -32.64 -28.60 28.12
CA THR A 269 -32.82 -27.46 29.03
C THR A 269 -31.61 -27.15 29.89
N ASP A 270 -30.62 -28.07 29.95
CA ASP A 270 -29.40 -28.00 30.77
C ASP A 270 -28.25 -27.20 30.16
N TYR A 271 -28.51 -26.44 29.09
CA TYR A 271 -27.48 -25.69 28.34
C TYR A 271 -26.33 -26.57 27.78
N LYS A 272 -26.64 -27.83 27.51
CA LYS A 272 -25.75 -28.76 26.82
C LYS A 272 -26.41 -29.25 25.53
N THR A 273 -25.59 -29.62 24.55
CA THR A 273 -26.07 -30.16 23.28
C THR A 273 -25.25 -31.33 22.83
N ASN A 274 -25.93 -32.36 22.36
CA ASN A 274 -25.28 -33.46 21.67
C ASN A 274 -25.09 -33.09 20.19
N VAL A 275 -23.96 -33.44 19.66
CA VAL A 275 -23.58 -33.17 18.26
C VAL A 275 -23.46 -34.49 17.51
N GLY A 276 -24.27 -34.67 16.51
CA GLY A 276 -24.06 -35.70 15.48
C GLY A 276 -23.35 -35.09 14.28
N PHE A 277 -22.19 -35.60 13.97
CA PHE A 277 -21.48 -35.22 12.75
C PHE A 277 -21.59 -36.36 11.75
N LEU A 278 -22.42 -36.16 10.71
CA LEU A 278 -22.66 -37.16 9.67
C LEU A 278 -21.74 -36.84 8.46
N ILE A 279 -20.98 -37.84 8.04
CA ILE A 279 -20.23 -37.83 6.81
C ILE A 279 -20.88 -38.84 5.86
N SER A 280 -21.74 -38.31 4.99
CA SER A 280 -22.62 -39.11 4.13
C SER A 280 -21.84 -39.80 2.99
N GLY A 281 -22.43 -40.87 2.43
CA GLY A 281 -22.00 -41.48 1.21
C GLY A 281 -22.10 -40.56 -0.01
N ASN A 282 -21.51 -40.95 -1.13
CA ASN A 282 -21.61 -40.18 -2.36
C ASN A 282 -22.99 -40.42 -3.00
N ARG A 283 -23.77 -39.34 -3.08
CA ARG A 283 -25.08 -39.33 -3.73
C ARG A 283 -24.96 -38.66 -5.09
N LEU A 284 -24.97 -39.44 -6.13
CA LEU A 284 -25.04 -38.98 -7.53
C LEU A 284 -26.50 -38.82 -7.93
N GLU A 285 -26.85 -37.68 -8.50
CA GLU A 285 -28.17 -37.45 -9.10
C GLU A 285 -28.26 -38.19 -10.46
N GLU A 286 -29.06 -39.25 -10.52
CA GLU A 286 -29.43 -39.86 -11.78
C GLU A 286 -30.64 -39.18 -12.41
N LYS A 287 -30.80 -39.29 -13.72
CA LYS A 287 -31.93 -38.70 -14.44
C LYS A 287 -33.24 -39.06 -13.75
N GLN A 288 -34.05 -38.04 -13.36
CA GLN A 288 -35.34 -38.11 -12.67
C GLN A 288 -35.31 -38.22 -11.14
N ALA A 289 -34.44 -37.40 -10.46
CA ALA A 289 -34.47 -37.23 -8.98
C ALA A 289 -34.27 -38.54 -8.18
N THR A 290 -33.77 -39.59 -8.77
CA THR A 290 -33.32 -40.76 -8.05
C THR A 290 -31.85 -40.64 -7.69
N TYR A 291 -31.57 -40.72 -6.36
CA TYR A 291 -30.19 -40.67 -5.87
C TYR A 291 -29.67 -42.11 -5.68
N VAL A 292 -28.60 -42.43 -6.39
CA VAL A 292 -27.89 -43.72 -6.18
C VAL A 292 -26.71 -43.47 -5.26
N ASN A 293 -26.62 -44.22 -4.18
CA ASN A 293 -25.46 -44.20 -3.29
C ASN A 293 -24.31 -44.99 -3.96
N THR A 294 -23.35 -44.23 -4.46
CA THR A 294 -22.11 -44.82 -4.98
C THR A 294 -20.99 -44.73 -3.93
N PRO A 295 -20.14 -45.76 -3.77
CA PRO A 295 -19.05 -45.66 -2.83
C PRO A 295 -18.04 -44.60 -3.25
N PHE A 296 -17.49 -43.86 -2.30
CA PHE A 296 -16.34 -43.01 -2.60
C PHE A 296 -15.13 -43.87 -2.98
N LYS A 297 -14.42 -43.41 -4.00
CA LYS A 297 -13.21 -44.07 -4.54
C LYS A 297 -12.02 -43.12 -4.47
N LEU A 298 -10.82 -43.68 -4.30
CA LEU A 298 -9.56 -42.95 -4.43
C LEU A 298 -9.27 -42.66 -5.90
N HIS A 299 -9.13 -41.44 -6.27
CA HIS A 299 -8.85 -41.04 -7.65
C HIS A 299 -7.37 -40.76 -7.85
N LYS A 300 -6.85 -41.23 -8.97
CA LYS A 300 -5.51 -40.91 -9.51
C LYS A 300 -5.63 -40.00 -10.72
N VAL A 301 -4.68 -39.12 -10.89
CA VAL A 301 -4.57 -38.28 -12.08
C VAL A 301 -3.63 -38.99 -13.04
N THR A 302 -4.17 -39.63 -14.07
CA THR A 302 -3.38 -40.45 -15.02
C THR A 302 -2.95 -39.64 -16.24
N GLU A 303 -3.78 -38.72 -16.68
CA GLU A 303 -3.52 -37.88 -17.85
C GLU A 303 -3.54 -36.39 -17.46
N ILE A 304 -2.53 -35.64 -17.89
CA ILE A 304 -2.43 -34.18 -17.67
C ILE A 304 -2.21 -33.49 -19.00
N ASN A 305 -3.17 -32.65 -19.41
CA ASN A 305 -3.12 -31.88 -20.64
C ASN A 305 -3.11 -30.40 -20.30
N VAL A 306 -2.25 -29.63 -20.95
CA VAL A 306 -2.09 -28.19 -20.79
C VAL A 306 -2.29 -27.53 -22.15
N ILE A 307 -3.47 -26.96 -22.37
CA ILE A 307 -3.82 -26.21 -23.58
C ILE A 307 -3.29 -24.79 -23.41
N THR A 308 -2.24 -24.42 -24.15
CA THR A 308 -1.42 -23.23 -23.91
C THR A 308 -1.90 -21.98 -24.62
N ASP A 309 -2.83 -22.10 -25.57
CA ASP A 309 -3.38 -21.02 -26.38
C ASP A 309 -4.93 -21.04 -26.43
N TYR A 310 -5.55 -21.44 -25.31
CA TYR A 310 -6.98 -21.55 -25.19
C TYR A 310 -7.68 -20.18 -25.36
N SER A 311 -8.70 -20.17 -26.21
CA SER A 311 -9.68 -19.08 -26.29
C SER A 311 -11.08 -19.68 -26.31
N PHE A 312 -12.05 -18.96 -25.77
CA PHE A 312 -13.45 -19.41 -25.82
C PHE A 312 -13.96 -19.56 -27.26
N THR A 313 -13.48 -18.69 -28.15
CA THR A 313 -13.82 -18.73 -29.59
C THR A 313 -13.29 -19.97 -30.29
N LYS A 314 -12.25 -20.62 -29.76
CA LYS A 314 -11.65 -21.83 -30.30
C LYS A 314 -12.12 -23.11 -29.59
N LYS A 315 -13.19 -23.01 -28.81
CA LYS A 315 -13.76 -24.18 -28.12
C LYS A 315 -14.28 -25.18 -29.14
N GLY A 316 -13.75 -26.40 -29.12
CA GLY A 316 -14.11 -27.48 -30.05
C GLY A 316 -13.23 -27.57 -31.29
N GLU A 317 -12.36 -26.59 -31.57
CA GLU A 317 -11.38 -26.70 -32.64
C GLU A 317 -10.33 -27.80 -32.34
N LYS A 318 -9.86 -28.45 -33.40
CA LYS A 318 -8.82 -29.50 -33.31
C LYS A 318 -7.48 -28.88 -32.86
N LEU A 319 -6.84 -29.52 -31.87
CA LEU A 319 -5.49 -29.18 -31.47
C LEU A 319 -4.49 -29.68 -32.53
N LYS A 320 -3.59 -28.81 -33.00
CA LYS A 320 -2.69 -29.04 -34.11
C LYS A 320 -1.25 -29.37 -33.71
N ASP A 321 -0.85 -28.93 -32.51
CA ASP A 321 0.53 -29.12 -32.01
C ASP A 321 0.51 -29.69 -30.60
N SER A 322 1.42 -30.64 -30.35
CA SER A 322 1.55 -31.32 -29.07
C SER A 322 3.02 -31.60 -28.75
N VAL A 323 3.41 -31.38 -27.50
CA VAL A 323 4.73 -31.76 -26.99
C VAL A 323 4.55 -32.36 -25.62
N SER A 324 5.09 -33.56 -25.41
CA SER A 324 5.06 -34.20 -24.09
C SER A 324 6.37 -34.00 -23.33
N TYR A 325 6.26 -33.71 -22.03
CA TYR A 325 7.39 -33.60 -21.14
C TYR A 325 7.05 -34.13 -19.74
N ARG A 326 7.78 -35.16 -19.29
CA ARG A 326 7.57 -35.85 -18.00
C ARG A 326 6.13 -36.33 -17.79
N GLY A 327 5.50 -36.86 -18.86
CA GLY A 327 4.14 -37.34 -18.82
C GLY A 327 3.05 -36.27 -18.82
N ILE A 328 3.41 -35.00 -19.01
CA ILE A 328 2.48 -33.89 -19.17
C ILE A 328 2.42 -33.53 -20.66
N ASN A 329 1.23 -33.49 -21.25
CA ASN A 329 1.01 -33.12 -22.63
C ASN A 329 0.72 -31.61 -22.75
N PHE A 330 1.56 -30.90 -23.47
CA PHE A 330 1.38 -29.49 -23.79
C PHE A 330 0.79 -29.38 -25.19
N LEU A 331 -0.39 -28.83 -25.29
CA LEU A 331 -1.22 -28.82 -26.50
C LEU A 331 -1.48 -27.37 -26.93
N ALA A 332 -1.63 -27.15 -28.23
CA ALA A 332 -2.00 -25.88 -28.79
C ALA A 332 -2.87 -26.04 -30.06
N HIS A 333 -3.77 -25.09 -30.31
CA HIS A 333 -4.53 -24.98 -31.56
C HIS A 333 -3.62 -24.63 -32.76
N ASN A 334 -2.55 -23.85 -32.49
CA ASN A 334 -1.57 -23.47 -33.51
C ASN A 334 -0.21 -24.14 -33.20
N LYS A 335 0.61 -23.47 -32.34
CA LYS A 335 1.96 -23.93 -31.95
C LYS A 335 2.18 -23.72 -30.48
N VAL A 336 2.83 -24.69 -29.81
CA VAL A 336 3.24 -24.59 -28.40
C VAL A 336 4.36 -23.53 -28.28
N LYS A 337 4.00 -22.34 -27.79
CA LYS A 337 4.92 -21.20 -27.68
C LYS A 337 5.76 -21.21 -26.41
N TYR A 338 5.39 -22.04 -25.44
CA TYR A 338 6.09 -22.16 -24.15
C TYR A 338 7.02 -23.36 -24.16
N ASN A 339 8.19 -23.22 -23.54
CA ASN A 339 9.07 -24.37 -23.34
C ASN A 339 8.45 -25.31 -22.29
N PRO A 340 8.16 -26.58 -22.63
CA PRO A 340 7.51 -27.53 -21.73
C PRO A 340 8.26 -27.76 -20.42
N LYS A 341 9.60 -27.75 -20.43
CA LYS A 341 10.46 -27.89 -19.25
C LYS A 341 10.17 -26.83 -18.19
N TYR A 342 9.95 -25.59 -18.62
CA TYR A 342 9.70 -24.49 -17.68
C TYR A 342 8.24 -24.38 -17.27
N LEU A 343 7.31 -24.61 -18.19
CA LEU A 343 5.88 -24.55 -17.85
C LEU A 343 5.48 -25.71 -16.93
N ALA A 344 6.07 -26.90 -17.09
CA ALA A 344 5.88 -28.05 -16.19
C ALA A 344 6.28 -27.77 -14.73
N GLN A 345 7.17 -26.80 -14.48
CA GLN A 345 7.51 -26.40 -13.12
C GLN A 345 6.33 -25.75 -12.39
N SER A 346 5.35 -25.23 -13.13
CA SER A 346 4.12 -24.64 -12.60
C SER A 346 3.01 -25.66 -12.36
N ILE A 347 3.20 -26.92 -12.76
CA ILE A 347 2.27 -28.03 -12.54
C ILE A 347 2.78 -28.86 -11.36
N PHE A 348 1.99 -28.96 -10.30
CA PHE A 348 2.39 -29.64 -9.08
C PHE A 348 1.86 -31.07 -8.98
N LEU A 349 0.77 -31.40 -9.67
CA LEU A 349 0.29 -32.77 -9.85
C LEU A 349 1.14 -33.50 -10.87
N LYS A 350 1.44 -34.76 -10.60
CA LYS A 350 2.20 -35.64 -11.51
C LYS A 350 1.28 -36.70 -12.07
N PRO A 351 1.55 -37.21 -13.26
CA PRO A 351 0.85 -38.38 -13.78
C PRO A 351 0.95 -39.56 -12.82
N ASN A 352 -0.13 -40.33 -12.71
CA ASN A 352 -0.29 -41.48 -11.81
C ASN A 352 -0.22 -41.15 -10.29
N GLU A 353 -0.26 -39.86 -9.91
CA GLU A 353 -0.33 -39.43 -8.51
C GLU A 353 -1.78 -39.41 -8.02
N ILE A 354 -1.98 -39.76 -6.75
CA ILE A 354 -3.27 -39.58 -6.08
C ILE A 354 -3.67 -38.12 -6.10
N TYR A 355 -4.94 -37.85 -6.43
CA TYR A 355 -5.49 -36.50 -6.46
C TYR A 355 -5.32 -35.77 -5.11
N LYS A 356 -4.82 -34.55 -5.16
CA LYS A 356 -4.69 -33.66 -4.02
C LYS A 356 -5.17 -32.25 -4.39
N ASP A 357 -6.24 -31.79 -3.73
CA ASP A 357 -6.80 -30.44 -4.00
C ASP A 357 -5.82 -29.32 -3.70
N THR A 358 -4.94 -29.50 -2.72
CA THR A 358 -3.86 -28.57 -2.41
C THR A 358 -2.91 -28.36 -3.58
N LEU A 359 -2.53 -29.45 -4.29
CA LEU A 359 -1.66 -29.37 -5.46
C LEU A 359 -2.37 -28.71 -6.66
N ARG A 360 -3.69 -28.97 -6.82
CA ARG A 360 -4.52 -28.26 -7.81
C ARG A 360 -4.53 -26.76 -7.56
N LYS A 361 -4.73 -26.34 -6.30
CA LYS A 361 -4.70 -24.93 -5.90
C LYS A 361 -3.34 -24.29 -6.12
N LEU A 362 -2.26 -24.98 -5.75
CA LEU A 362 -0.88 -24.55 -5.99
C LEU A 362 -0.61 -24.37 -7.49
N THR A 363 -0.98 -25.35 -8.32
CA THR A 363 -0.86 -25.27 -9.78
C THR A 363 -1.55 -24.01 -10.31
N ARG A 364 -2.82 -23.80 -9.93
CA ARG A 364 -3.58 -22.63 -10.38
C ARG A 364 -2.95 -21.31 -9.94
N ASN A 365 -2.51 -21.22 -8.69
CA ASN A 365 -1.91 -20.00 -8.14
C ASN A 365 -0.56 -19.71 -8.80
N HIS A 366 0.25 -20.73 -9.02
CA HIS A 366 1.55 -20.59 -9.65
C HIS A 366 1.41 -20.16 -11.13
N LEU A 367 0.52 -20.80 -11.90
CA LEU A 367 0.23 -20.40 -13.29
C LEU A 367 -0.28 -18.95 -13.38
N LYS A 368 -1.15 -18.52 -12.46
CA LYS A 368 -1.58 -17.12 -12.37
C LYS A 368 -0.41 -16.18 -12.05
N SER A 369 0.51 -16.62 -11.22
CA SER A 369 1.66 -15.81 -10.81
C SER A 369 2.63 -15.57 -11.95
N LEU A 370 2.63 -16.34 -13.02
CA LEU A 370 3.47 -16.12 -14.22
C LEU A 370 3.14 -14.82 -14.94
N LYS A 371 1.94 -14.24 -14.74
CA LYS A 371 1.47 -12.99 -15.39
C LYS A 371 1.47 -13.04 -16.93
N ASN A 372 1.53 -14.25 -17.50
CA ASN A 372 1.48 -14.51 -18.93
C ASN A 372 0.09 -14.92 -19.43
N PHE A 373 -0.82 -15.25 -18.50
CA PHE A 373 -2.16 -15.74 -18.80
C PHE A 373 -3.22 -14.86 -18.17
N LYS A 374 -4.20 -14.40 -18.97
CA LYS A 374 -5.37 -13.65 -18.49
C LYS A 374 -6.37 -14.54 -17.77
N SER A 375 -6.44 -15.82 -18.13
CA SER A 375 -7.24 -16.81 -17.40
C SER A 375 -6.50 -18.15 -17.28
N THR A 376 -6.75 -18.82 -16.16
CA THR A 376 -6.24 -20.18 -15.89
C THR A 376 -7.39 -20.98 -15.31
N ASN A 377 -7.87 -21.97 -16.06
CA ASN A 377 -8.92 -22.87 -15.62
C ASN A 377 -8.40 -24.31 -15.61
N ILE A 378 -8.69 -25.03 -14.53
CA ILE A 378 -8.30 -26.43 -14.37
C ILE A 378 -9.57 -27.23 -14.19
N LYS A 379 -9.83 -28.16 -15.10
CA LYS A 379 -10.93 -29.12 -15.05
C LYS A 379 -10.40 -30.53 -14.88
N PHE A 380 -11.16 -31.33 -14.19
CA PHE A 380 -10.93 -32.76 -14.09
C PHE A 380 -12.14 -33.46 -14.64
N ASN A 381 -11.91 -34.49 -15.46
CA ASN A 381 -12.91 -35.37 -16.01
C ASN A 381 -12.54 -36.80 -15.67
N THR A 382 -13.49 -37.63 -15.34
CA THR A 382 -13.27 -39.07 -15.23
C THR A 382 -13.02 -39.67 -16.63
N ILE A 383 -12.09 -40.61 -16.72
CA ILE A 383 -11.78 -41.25 -17.98
C ILE A 383 -12.85 -42.32 -18.25
N PRO A 384 -13.55 -42.28 -19.41
CA PRO A 384 -14.57 -43.29 -19.74
C PRO A 384 -14.01 -44.72 -19.63
N GLY A 385 -14.77 -45.63 -19.02
CA GLY A 385 -14.36 -47.02 -18.81
C GLY A 385 -13.46 -47.24 -17.58
N THR A 386 -13.15 -46.17 -16.82
CA THR A 386 -12.42 -46.29 -15.55
C THR A 386 -13.23 -45.62 -14.42
N ASP A 387 -13.15 -46.23 -13.24
CA ASP A 387 -13.93 -45.74 -12.07
C ASP A 387 -13.18 -44.73 -11.21
N ASN A 388 -11.87 -44.62 -11.33
CA ASN A 388 -11.03 -43.88 -10.41
C ASN A 388 -9.89 -43.09 -11.07
N GLU A 389 -9.88 -43.01 -12.38
CA GLU A 389 -8.87 -42.27 -13.13
C GLU A 389 -9.41 -40.92 -13.57
N LEU A 390 -8.60 -39.89 -13.35
CA LEU A 390 -8.90 -38.53 -13.72
C LEU A 390 -7.95 -38.01 -14.80
N LYS A 391 -8.55 -37.41 -15.81
CA LYS A 391 -7.86 -36.56 -16.76
C LYS A 391 -7.92 -35.11 -16.26
N MET A 392 -6.78 -34.48 -16.14
CA MET A 392 -6.63 -33.06 -15.76
C MET A 392 -6.39 -32.22 -17.02
N ASP A 393 -7.34 -31.34 -17.35
CA ASP A 393 -7.23 -30.40 -18.46
C ASP A 393 -6.99 -28.98 -17.89
N VAL A 394 -5.85 -28.37 -18.24
CA VAL A 394 -5.46 -27.02 -17.86
C VAL A 394 -5.60 -26.10 -19.06
N PHE A 395 -6.55 -25.18 -19.00
CA PHE A 395 -6.82 -24.21 -20.06
C PHE A 395 -6.15 -22.88 -19.73
N LEU A 396 -5.18 -22.48 -20.54
CA LEU A 396 -4.41 -21.26 -20.39
C LEU A 396 -4.74 -20.28 -21.52
N SER A 397 -5.33 -19.13 -21.18
CA SER A 397 -5.58 -18.09 -22.17
C SER A 397 -4.46 -17.06 -22.09
N PRO A 398 -3.58 -16.97 -23.09
CA PRO A 398 -2.44 -16.05 -23.04
C PRO A 398 -2.87 -14.59 -23.06
N ILE A 399 -2.06 -13.74 -22.44
CA ILE A 399 -2.09 -12.29 -22.63
C ILE A 399 -1.31 -11.96 -23.92
N GLU A 400 -1.59 -10.83 -24.52
CA GLU A 400 -0.84 -10.35 -25.70
C GLU A 400 0.66 -10.37 -25.43
N LYS A 401 1.42 -10.86 -26.42
CA LYS A 401 2.87 -11.01 -26.31
C LYS A 401 3.56 -9.66 -26.10
N TYR A 402 3.14 -8.64 -26.82
CA TYR A 402 3.64 -7.28 -26.70
C TYR A 402 2.58 -6.39 -26.03
N THR A 403 3.02 -5.52 -25.14
CA THR A 403 2.16 -4.51 -24.51
C THR A 403 2.92 -3.21 -24.48
N LEU A 404 2.28 -2.16 -24.96
CA LEU A 404 2.75 -0.79 -24.84
C LEU A 404 2.08 -0.16 -23.63
N GLY A 405 2.82 0.61 -22.84
CA GLY A 405 2.31 1.36 -21.70
C GLY A 405 2.78 2.81 -21.80
N LEU A 406 1.87 3.73 -21.55
CA LEU A 406 2.16 5.15 -21.38
C LEU A 406 1.60 5.59 -20.03
N GLU A 407 2.49 6.07 -19.16
CA GLU A 407 2.14 6.63 -17.85
C GLU A 407 2.52 8.10 -17.87
N THR A 408 1.61 8.99 -17.51
CA THR A 408 1.87 10.44 -17.39
C THR A 408 1.55 10.87 -15.97
N GLU A 409 2.37 11.76 -15.41
CA GLU A 409 2.22 12.25 -14.05
C GLU A 409 2.47 13.76 -14.02
N ILE A 410 1.70 14.47 -13.21
CA ILE A 410 1.93 15.87 -12.86
C ILE A 410 2.29 15.91 -11.38
N THR A 411 3.42 16.51 -11.06
CA THR A 411 3.93 16.60 -9.68
C THR A 411 4.10 18.05 -9.27
N HIS A 412 3.91 18.29 -7.98
CA HIS A 412 4.22 19.57 -7.34
C HIS A 412 4.90 19.31 -6.00
N SER A 413 5.96 20.03 -5.69
CA SER A 413 6.66 19.97 -4.41
C SER A 413 7.45 21.26 -4.17
N ASN A 414 7.99 21.42 -2.96
CA ASN A 414 8.89 22.54 -2.64
C ASN A 414 10.20 22.53 -3.44
N ILE A 415 10.62 21.36 -3.93
CA ILE A 415 11.85 21.21 -4.74
C ILE A 415 11.54 21.41 -6.23
N ARG A 416 10.34 21.00 -6.65
CA ARG A 416 9.84 21.05 -8.03
C ARG A 416 8.53 21.79 -8.01
N ASP A 417 8.52 23.02 -8.42
CA ASP A 417 7.33 23.88 -8.37
C ASP A 417 6.16 23.25 -9.14
N ILE A 418 6.33 23.03 -10.43
CA ILE A 418 5.43 22.17 -11.22
C ILE A 418 6.29 21.29 -12.12
N GLY A 419 6.00 19.99 -12.07
CA GLY A 419 6.68 19.01 -12.90
C GLY A 419 5.70 18.13 -13.66
N THR A 420 6.12 17.72 -14.84
CA THR A 420 5.42 16.71 -15.63
C THR A 420 6.38 15.59 -15.98
N SER A 421 5.91 14.35 -15.97
CA SER A 421 6.67 13.20 -16.40
C SER A 421 5.86 12.33 -17.34
N ALA A 422 6.56 11.67 -18.25
CA ALA A 422 5.99 10.67 -19.15
C ALA A 422 6.91 9.45 -19.14
N LYS A 423 6.34 8.27 -18.92
CA LYS A 423 7.05 7.01 -19.00
C LYS A 423 6.42 6.12 -20.06
N PHE A 424 7.19 5.85 -21.08
CA PHE A 424 6.84 4.92 -22.14
C PHE A 424 7.47 3.56 -21.83
N SER A 425 6.71 2.48 -22.00
CA SER A 425 7.23 1.13 -21.77
C SER A 425 6.76 0.14 -22.82
N ILE A 426 7.68 -0.75 -23.22
CA ILE A 426 7.43 -1.88 -24.10
C ILE A 426 7.67 -3.15 -23.28
N SER A 427 6.67 -4.03 -23.21
CA SER A 427 6.81 -5.31 -22.53
C SER A 427 6.64 -6.44 -23.53
N ASN A 428 7.58 -7.40 -23.50
CA ASN A 428 7.51 -8.65 -24.26
C ASN A 428 7.36 -9.81 -23.28
N ARG A 429 6.18 -10.48 -23.33
CA ARG A 429 5.90 -11.65 -22.50
C ARG A 429 6.37 -12.92 -23.20
N ASN A 430 6.84 -13.86 -22.41
CA ASN A 430 7.40 -15.14 -22.88
C ASN A 430 8.58 -14.90 -23.86
N ALA A 431 9.48 -13.99 -23.47
CA ALA A 431 10.57 -13.53 -24.34
C ALA A 431 11.46 -14.68 -24.81
N PHE A 432 11.79 -15.62 -23.91
CA PHE A 432 12.65 -16.77 -24.16
C PHE A 432 11.90 -18.10 -24.02
N ARG A 433 10.59 -18.10 -24.23
CA ARG A 433 9.70 -19.27 -24.16
C ARG A 433 9.55 -19.90 -22.76
N GLY A 434 10.06 -19.28 -21.71
CA GLY A 434 9.96 -19.76 -20.31
C GLY A 434 9.05 -18.93 -19.44
N ALA A 435 8.09 -18.19 -20.03
CA ALA A 435 7.17 -17.26 -19.39
C ALA A 435 7.85 -16.04 -18.78
N GLU A 436 9.04 -15.66 -19.27
CA GLU A 436 9.75 -14.45 -18.85
C GLU A 436 9.01 -13.19 -19.31
N LEU A 437 9.19 -12.11 -18.55
CA LEU A 437 8.75 -10.77 -18.90
C LEU A 437 9.97 -9.88 -19.13
N LEU A 438 10.23 -9.53 -20.38
CA LEU A 438 11.22 -8.51 -20.73
C LEU A 438 10.50 -7.16 -20.87
N LYS A 439 10.96 -6.15 -20.14
CA LYS A 439 10.38 -4.80 -20.18
C LYS A 439 11.48 -3.79 -20.44
N LEU A 440 11.26 -2.93 -21.42
CA LEU A 440 12.08 -1.75 -21.71
C LEU A 440 11.23 -0.51 -21.37
N SER A 441 11.80 0.44 -20.62
CA SER A 441 11.12 1.65 -20.21
C SER A 441 11.98 2.88 -20.50
N PHE A 442 11.33 3.95 -20.96
CA PHE A 442 11.91 5.27 -21.17
C PHE A 442 11.14 6.25 -20.29
N LEU A 443 11.87 7.01 -19.49
CA LEU A 443 11.35 8.08 -18.64
C LEU A 443 11.83 9.40 -19.18
N GLY A 444 10.93 10.36 -19.32
CA GLY A 444 11.23 11.77 -19.50
C GLY A 444 10.46 12.58 -18.48
N SER A 445 11.12 13.48 -17.76
CA SER A 445 10.44 14.42 -16.89
C SER A 445 10.99 15.82 -17.09
N TYR A 446 10.12 16.79 -16.93
CA TYR A 446 10.45 18.22 -16.97
C TYR A 446 9.79 18.88 -15.75
N PHE A 447 10.50 19.79 -15.13
CA PHE A 447 9.98 20.56 -14.00
C PHE A 447 10.61 21.94 -13.96
N ASN A 448 9.89 22.88 -13.37
CA ASN A 448 10.42 24.18 -12.99
C ASN A 448 10.88 24.14 -11.53
N SER A 449 11.96 24.85 -11.22
CA SER A 449 12.46 25.03 -9.85
C SER A 449 12.99 26.44 -9.68
N ASN A 450 13.23 26.85 -8.42
CA ASN A 450 13.82 28.16 -8.11
C ASN A 450 15.19 28.37 -8.77
N ASN A 451 15.90 27.28 -9.10
CA ASN A 451 17.23 27.28 -9.75
C ASN A 451 17.14 27.20 -11.29
N GLY A 452 15.93 27.32 -11.85
CA GLY A 452 15.65 27.23 -13.28
C GLY A 452 15.08 25.88 -13.71
N PRO A 453 14.87 25.68 -15.02
CA PRO A 453 14.28 24.47 -15.56
C PRO A 453 15.17 23.27 -15.32
N GLY A 454 14.57 22.19 -14.86
CA GLY A 454 15.22 20.90 -14.67
C GLY A 454 14.54 19.81 -15.48
N TRP A 455 15.27 18.73 -15.73
CA TRP A 455 14.75 17.59 -16.44
C TRP A 455 15.48 16.30 -16.04
N GLU A 456 14.80 15.19 -16.27
CA GLU A 456 15.34 13.85 -16.05
C GLU A 456 15.00 12.98 -17.25
N ILE A 457 15.98 12.24 -17.74
CA ILE A 457 15.82 11.23 -18.78
C ILE A 457 16.36 9.93 -18.20
N GLY A 458 15.61 8.84 -18.40
CA GLY A 458 16.02 7.52 -17.94
C GLY A 458 15.66 6.43 -18.94
N VAL A 459 16.48 5.40 -18.96
CA VAL A 459 16.20 4.15 -19.65
C VAL A 459 16.45 2.99 -18.70
N ASP A 460 15.54 2.04 -18.69
CA ASP A 460 15.62 0.82 -17.89
C ASP A 460 15.19 -0.38 -18.72
N ALA A 461 16.01 -1.43 -18.70
CA ALA A 461 15.70 -2.72 -19.27
C ALA A 461 15.66 -3.75 -18.15
N SER A 462 14.54 -4.46 -18.00
CA SER A 462 14.35 -5.46 -16.95
C SER A 462 13.85 -6.79 -17.50
N LEU A 463 14.35 -7.89 -16.95
CA LEU A 463 13.98 -9.26 -17.25
C LEU A 463 13.51 -9.96 -15.97
N GLU A 464 12.20 -10.15 -15.85
CA GLU A 464 11.61 -10.94 -14.76
C GLU A 464 11.47 -12.39 -15.21
N ILE A 465 12.08 -13.31 -14.49
CA ILE A 465 12.07 -14.76 -14.74
C ILE A 465 11.28 -15.44 -13.63
N PRO A 466 10.18 -16.15 -13.92
CA PRO A 466 9.31 -16.73 -12.88
C PRO A 466 9.88 -18.04 -12.30
N ARG A 467 11.14 -18.03 -11.98
CA ARG A 467 11.89 -19.12 -11.33
C ARG A 467 13.14 -18.58 -10.68
N PHE A 468 13.73 -19.35 -9.78
CA PHE A 468 14.97 -18.98 -9.12
C PHE A 468 16.16 -19.35 -10.00
N ILE A 469 16.86 -18.36 -10.52
CA ILE A 469 18.11 -18.54 -11.27
C ILE A 469 19.23 -17.88 -10.49
N ALA A 470 19.87 -18.65 -9.61
CA ALA A 470 20.96 -18.16 -8.79
C ALA A 470 22.24 -18.95 -9.03
N PRO A 471 23.41 -18.33 -8.92
CA PRO A 471 24.68 -19.01 -8.98
C PRO A 471 24.86 -20.00 -7.82
N LEU A 472 25.89 -20.85 -7.89
CA LEU A 472 26.30 -21.75 -6.81
C LEU A 472 25.24 -22.75 -6.31
N GLY A 473 24.28 -23.10 -7.14
CA GLY A 473 23.25 -24.08 -6.79
C GLY A 473 22.21 -23.62 -5.75
N LEU A 474 22.18 -22.34 -5.38
CA LEU A 474 21.23 -21.76 -4.43
C LEU A 474 19.76 -21.94 -4.87
N SER A 475 19.53 -22.24 -6.15
CA SER A 475 18.19 -22.56 -6.68
C SER A 475 17.53 -23.78 -6.00
N LYS A 476 18.31 -24.66 -5.36
CA LYS A 476 17.80 -25.81 -4.60
C LYS A 476 17.24 -25.44 -3.24
N LEU A 477 17.66 -24.28 -2.67
CA LEU A 477 17.25 -23.84 -1.34
C LEU A 477 15.81 -23.31 -1.30
N VAL A 478 15.29 -22.82 -2.43
CA VAL A 478 13.94 -22.25 -2.51
C VAL A 478 13.01 -23.17 -3.29
N PRO A 479 12.12 -23.90 -2.60
CA PRO A 479 11.17 -24.79 -3.25
C PRO A 479 10.25 -24.04 -4.23
N LYS A 480 9.89 -24.69 -5.34
CA LYS A 480 9.01 -24.12 -6.36
C LYS A 480 7.62 -23.71 -5.83
N GLN A 481 7.16 -24.34 -4.74
CA GLN A 481 5.90 -23.99 -4.07
C GLN A 481 5.89 -22.55 -3.53
N MET A 482 7.05 -21.97 -3.28
CA MET A 482 7.20 -20.59 -2.82
C MET A 482 7.14 -19.55 -3.95
N SER A 483 6.81 -19.99 -5.19
CA SER A 483 6.70 -19.13 -6.38
C SER A 483 7.90 -18.19 -6.55
N PRO A 484 9.12 -18.72 -6.61
CA PRO A 484 10.34 -17.92 -6.70
C PRO A 484 10.42 -17.16 -8.02
N ARG A 485 11.02 -15.97 -7.96
CA ARG A 485 11.27 -15.11 -9.12
C ARG A 485 12.66 -14.53 -9.05
N THR A 486 13.24 -14.33 -10.20
CA THR A 486 14.50 -13.63 -10.40
C THR A 486 14.25 -12.41 -11.28
N LEU A 487 14.75 -11.26 -10.89
CA LEU A 487 14.71 -10.03 -11.67
C LEU A 487 16.15 -9.57 -11.94
N PHE A 488 16.47 -9.37 -13.20
CA PHE A 488 17.64 -8.63 -13.62
C PHE A 488 17.19 -7.31 -14.22
N SER A 489 17.83 -6.22 -13.82
CA SER A 489 17.57 -4.90 -14.39
C SER A 489 18.86 -4.14 -14.59
N VAL A 490 18.92 -3.41 -15.71
CA VAL A 490 20.00 -2.49 -16.06
C VAL A 490 19.35 -1.18 -16.43
N GLY A 491 19.83 -0.08 -15.86
CA GLY A 491 19.30 1.23 -16.14
C GLY A 491 20.35 2.31 -16.15
N SER A 492 20.05 3.39 -16.83
CA SER A 492 20.80 4.64 -16.76
C SER A 492 19.82 5.80 -16.68
N SER A 493 20.14 6.78 -15.84
CA SER A 493 19.39 8.03 -15.78
C SER A 493 20.34 9.22 -15.74
N PHE A 494 19.89 10.30 -16.36
CA PHE A 494 20.54 11.60 -16.29
C PHE A 494 19.55 12.61 -15.71
N GLN A 495 20.01 13.41 -14.76
CA GLN A 495 19.18 14.34 -14.01
C GLN A 495 19.88 15.70 -13.96
N LYS A 496 19.12 16.78 -14.28
CA LYS A 496 19.60 18.15 -14.25
C LYS A 496 18.75 19.02 -13.35
N ASN A 497 19.39 19.89 -12.56
CA ASN A 497 18.76 20.86 -11.65
C ASN A 497 17.80 20.27 -10.58
N ILE A 498 18.10 19.06 -10.11
CA ILE A 498 17.51 18.49 -8.90
C ILE A 498 18.68 18.21 -7.92
N GLY A 499 19.15 19.24 -7.20
CA GLY A 499 20.45 19.20 -6.58
C GLY A 499 21.55 19.31 -7.65
N LEU A 500 22.70 18.68 -7.45
CA LEU A 500 23.73 18.61 -8.49
C LEU A 500 23.26 17.79 -9.69
N ASP A 501 23.68 18.20 -10.87
CA ASP A 501 23.48 17.40 -12.07
C ASP A 501 24.21 16.06 -11.90
N ARG A 502 23.54 14.97 -12.23
CA ARG A 502 24.12 13.64 -12.04
C ARG A 502 23.69 12.64 -13.10
N GLN A 503 24.57 11.68 -13.32
CA GLN A 503 24.29 10.48 -14.09
C GLN A 503 24.37 9.28 -13.16
N ALA A 504 23.39 8.39 -13.26
CA ALA A 504 23.38 7.15 -12.51
C ALA A 504 23.31 5.96 -13.46
N PHE A 505 24.12 4.93 -13.18
CA PHE A 505 24.02 3.61 -13.79
C PHE A 505 23.63 2.62 -12.70
N THR A 506 22.67 1.76 -13.00
CA THR A 506 22.15 0.78 -12.05
C THR A 506 22.19 -0.62 -12.64
N PHE A 507 22.61 -1.58 -11.85
CA PHE A 507 22.47 -3.00 -12.13
C PHE A 507 21.82 -3.67 -10.92
N LEU A 508 20.77 -4.43 -11.13
CA LEU A 508 20.05 -5.13 -10.08
C LEU A 508 19.90 -6.60 -10.42
N SER A 509 20.26 -7.45 -9.45
CA SER A 509 19.95 -8.88 -9.43
C SER A 509 19.18 -9.17 -8.17
N ASP A 510 17.88 -9.38 -8.30
CA ASP A 510 16.93 -9.50 -7.19
C ASP A 510 16.20 -10.85 -7.25
N TYR A 511 16.08 -11.49 -6.11
CA TYR A 511 15.45 -12.79 -5.90
C TYR A 511 14.32 -12.65 -4.90
N LYS A 512 13.11 -13.03 -5.30
CA LYS A 512 11.92 -12.87 -4.47
C LYS A 512 11.13 -14.16 -4.41
N TRP A 513 10.69 -14.56 -3.21
CA TRP A 513 9.83 -15.72 -3.03
C TRP A 513 8.83 -15.52 -1.88
N GLN A 514 7.74 -16.27 -1.93
CA GLN A 514 6.67 -16.25 -0.94
C GLN A 514 6.74 -17.49 -0.07
N TYR A 515 7.15 -17.37 1.17
CA TYR A 515 7.10 -18.47 2.13
C TYR A 515 5.66 -18.94 2.35
N ASN A 516 4.71 -18.00 2.42
CA ASN A 516 3.28 -18.24 2.37
C ASN A 516 2.56 -16.98 1.85
N LEU A 517 1.22 -16.99 1.79
CA LEU A 517 0.43 -15.87 1.27
C LEU A 517 0.66 -14.52 1.99
N LYS A 518 1.20 -14.55 3.22
CA LYS A 518 1.41 -13.36 4.06
C LYS A 518 2.87 -12.96 4.18
N LYS A 519 3.83 -13.86 3.87
CA LYS A 519 5.24 -13.66 4.11
C LYS A 519 6.02 -13.71 2.80
N THR A 520 6.72 -12.63 2.49
CA THR A 520 7.58 -12.51 1.30
C THR A 520 9.01 -12.26 1.74
N ILE A 521 9.94 -12.93 1.10
CA ILE A 521 11.37 -12.73 1.29
C ILE A 521 11.94 -12.23 -0.03
N GLN A 522 12.88 -11.30 0.07
CA GLN A 522 13.59 -10.71 -1.07
C GLN A 522 15.08 -10.64 -0.74
N LEU A 523 15.91 -11.08 -1.66
CA LEU A 523 17.36 -11.07 -1.58
C LEU A 523 17.92 -10.36 -2.81
N GLU A 524 18.53 -9.20 -2.60
CA GLU A 524 19.28 -8.45 -3.62
C GLU A 524 20.76 -8.90 -3.53
N ILE A 525 21.25 -9.68 -4.46
CA ILE A 525 22.64 -10.15 -4.42
C ILE A 525 23.58 -9.10 -4.98
N PHE A 526 23.20 -8.47 -6.08
CA PHE A 526 23.90 -7.36 -6.69
C PHE A 526 22.90 -6.24 -6.97
N ASN A 527 22.90 -5.25 -6.12
CA ASN A 527 22.19 -3.99 -6.35
C ASN A 527 23.27 -2.91 -6.42
N THR A 528 23.89 -2.77 -7.59
CA THR A 528 25.01 -1.88 -7.76
C THR A 528 24.55 -0.61 -8.45
N GLN A 529 24.88 0.51 -7.86
CA GLN A 529 24.63 1.83 -8.41
C GLN A 529 25.95 2.58 -8.52
N TYR A 530 26.28 3.05 -9.72
CA TYR A 530 27.35 4.02 -9.94
C TYR A 530 26.70 5.39 -10.13
N ILE A 531 27.09 6.35 -9.31
CA ILE A 531 26.62 7.73 -9.36
C ILE A 531 27.80 8.58 -9.78
N LYS A 532 27.65 9.33 -10.88
CA LYS A 532 28.60 10.31 -11.35
C LYS A 532 27.98 11.70 -11.21
N ASN A 533 28.61 12.56 -10.43
CA ASN A 533 28.19 13.95 -10.30
C ASN A 533 28.80 14.78 -11.44
N LEU A 534 27.99 15.64 -12.02
CA LEU A 534 28.32 16.52 -13.10
C LEU A 534 28.12 17.97 -12.63
N ASN A 535 28.76 18.93 -13.30
CA ASN A 535 28.63 20.36 -12.97
C ASN A 535 28.83 20.68 -11.47
N ILE A 536 29.84 20.08 -10.85
CA ILE A 536 30.18 20.31 -9.44
C ILE A 536 30.43 21.78 -9.13
N ASN A 537 30.84 22.58 -10.15
CA ASN A 537 31.00 24.02 -10.06
C ASN A 537 29.69 24.78 -9.76
N SER A 538 28.55 24.15 -9.93
CA SER A 538 27.23 24.70 -9.57
C SER A 538 26.88 24.50 -8.10
N TYR A 539 27.76 23.92 -7.27
CA TYR A 539 27.45 23.56 -5.87
C TYR A 539 26.90 24.76 -5.10
N PHE A 540 27.63 25.86 -5.02
CA PHE A 540 27.21 27.03 -4.23
C PHE A 540 26.05 27.83 -4.85
N LYS A 541 25.70 27.57 -6.11
CA LYS A 541 24.46 28.08 -6.69
C LYS A 541 23.24 27.36 -6.14
N ILE A 542 23.39 26.08 -5.87
CA ILE A 542 22.31 25.21 -5.36
C ILE A 542 22.25 25.32 -3.83
N TYR A 543 23.42 25.35 -3.17
CA TYR A 543 23.57 25.45 -1.72
C TYR A 543 23.96 26.88 -1.34
N SER A 544 23.07 27.83 -1.64
CA SER A 544 23.34 29.26 -1.49
C SER A 544 23.45 29.70 -0.02
N SER A 545 22.75 29.01 0.89
CA SER A 545 22.85 29.25 2.33
C SER A 545 24.24 28.88 2.87
N GLU A 546 24.84 27.78 2.37
CA GLU A 546 26.20 27.41 2.73
C GLU A 546 27.22 28.42 2.23
N PHE A 547 27.03 28.94 1.00
CA PHE A 547 27.89 29.96 0.46
C PHE A 547 27.83 31.27 1.29
N SER A 548 26.63 31.64 1.74
CA SER A 548 26.45 32.79 2.63
C SER A 548 27.16 32.60 3.97
N ASN A 549 27.01 31.41 4.57
CA ASN A 549 27.67 31.04 5.82
C ASN A 549 29.18 31.06 5.66
N LEU A 550 29.71 30.52 4.54
CA LEU A 550 31.14 30.50 4.27
C LEU A 550 31.71 31.92 4.12
N ASN A 551 30.98 32.84 3.46
CA ASN A 551 31.36 34.25 3.39
C ASN A 551 31.37 34.94 4.76
N ASN A 552 30.49 34.54 5.69
CA ASN A 552 30.54 35.05 7.07
C ASN A 552 31.78 34.53 7.80
N VAL A 553 32.15 33.27 7.64
CA VAL A 553 33.39 32.71 8.17
C VAL A 553 34.60 33.44 7.60
N ALA A 554 34.59 33.76 6.27
CA ALA A 554 35.65 34.47 5.63
C ALA A 554 35.90 35.87 6.25
N LYS A 555 34.82 36.60 6.61
CA LYS A 555 34.91 37.89 7.30
C LYS A 555 35.59 37.77 8.67
N VAL A 556 35.20 36.71 9.44
CA VAL A 556 35.79 36.50 10.77
C VAL A 556 37.26 36.07 10.65
N TYR A 557 37.59 35.26 9.67
CA TYR A 557 38.95 34.80 9.39
C TYR A 557 39.87 35.95 8.98
N ASP A 558 39.39 36.86 8.11
CA ASP A 558 40.06 38.05 7.68
C ASP A 558 40.39 38.98 8.89
N ALA A 559 39.38 39.23 9.73
CA ALA A 559 39.55 40.03 10.95
C ALA A 559 40.51 39.40 11.96
N ALA A 560 40.53 38.08 12.13
CA ALA A 560 41.41 37.37 13.05
C ALA A 560 42.85 37.30 12.62
N ASN A 561 43.12 37.29 11.32
CA ASN A 561 44.47 37.06 10.75
C ASN A 561 45.07 38.32 10.10
N ASN A 562 44.33 39.44 10.09
CA ASN A 562 44.73 40.71 9.40
C ASN A 562 45.12 40.48 7.91
N ILE A 563 44.38 39.63 7.25
CA ILE A 563 44.59 39.26 5.83
C ILE A 563 43.47 39.89 5.02
N SER A 564 43.79 40.64 3.94
CA SER A 564 42.72 41.07 3.00
C SER A 564 42.31 39.95 2.10
N ILE A 565 41.28 39.18 2.51
CA ILE A 565 40.62 38.23 1.65
C ILE A 565 39.60 38.95 0.77
N ASN A 566 39.63 38.74 -0.55
CA ASN A 566 38.61 39.23 -1.44
C ASN A 566 37.28 38.50 -1.17
N TYR A 567 36.45 39.10 -0.33
CA TYR A 567 35.09 38.61 -0.19
C TYR A 567 34.04 39.70 -0.59
N PRO A 568 32.80 39.35 -1.00
CA PRO A 568 32.37 37.96 -1.13
C PRO A 568 33.28 37.19 -2.06
N LEU A 569 33.66 35.96 -1.62
CA LEU A 569 34.40 34.99 -2.44
C LEU A 569 33.77 35.04 -3.82
N SER A 570 34.55 35.33 -4.83
CA SER A 570 34.18 35.80 -6.17
C SER A 570 32.75 35.50 -6.68
N ASN A 571 32.09 36.51 -7.27
CA ASN A 571 30.79 36.34 -7.97
C ASN A 571 30.94 35.70 -9.36
N ASN A 572 32.13 35.33 -9.81
CA ASN A 572 32.35 34.65 -11.08
C ASN A 572 31.98 33.16 -10.93
N LYS A 573 30.93 32.71 -11.66
CA LYS A 573 30.36 31.38 -11.54
C LYS A 573 31.39 30.24 -11.69
N ASP A 574 32.42 30.46 -12.48
CA ASP A 574 33.45 29.43 -12.75
C ASP A 574 34.53 29.38 -11.68
N ASN A 575 34.77 30.47 -10.96
CA ASN A 575 35.82 30.60 -9.96
C ASN A 575 35.34 30.48 -8.52
N GLN A 576 34.03 30.66 -8.27
CA GLN A 576 33.45 30.60 -6.92
C GLN A 576 33.78 29.33 -6.14
N VAL A 577 33.66 28.19 -6.80
CA VAL A 577 33.95 26.89 -6.18
C VAL A 577 35.42 26.74 -5.86
N SER A 578 36.31 27.17 -6.79
CA SER A 578 37.74 27.07 -6.60
C SER A 578 38.23 27.93 -5.44
N GLU A 579 37.77 29.19 -5.36
CA GLU A 579 38.10 30.11 -4.25
C GLU A 579 37.53 29.63 -2.91
N ALA A 580 36.29 29.22 -2.90
CA ALA A 580 35.64 28.72 -1.68
C ALA A 580 36.33 27.45 -1.18
N ILE A 581 36.68 26.50 -2.05
CA ILE A 581 37.42 25.29 -1.68
C ILE A 581 38.80 25.63 -1.14
N ASN A 582 39.52 26.51 -1.81
CA ASN A 582 40.84 26.92 -1.37
C ASN A 582 40.76 27.59 0.00
N PHE A 583 39.79 28.48 0.20
CA PHE A 583 39.54 29.14 1.47
C PHE A 583 39.25 28.10 2.57
N MET A 584 38.32 27.19 2.33
CA MET A 584 37.98 26.14 3.32
C MET A 584 39.20 25.27 3.65
N ARG A 585 40.03 24.92 2.66
CA ARG A 585 41.28 24.17 2.90
C ARG A 585 42.28 24.97 3.73
N THR A 586 42.40 26.28 3.47
CA THR A 586 43.26 27.18 4.27
C THR A 586 42.80 27.19 5.71
N VAL A 587 41.49 27.44 5.94
CA VAL A 587 40.92 27.43 7.28
C VAL A 587 41.12 26.08 7.97
N SER A 588 40.87 24.93 7.25
CA SER A 588 40.98 23.59 7.84
C SER A 588 42.41 23.23 8.31
N ASN A 589 43.44 23.92 7.77
CA ASN A 589 44.82 23.70 8.15
C ASN A 589 45.35 24.73 9.19
N ASP A 590 44.55 25.70 9.58
CA ASP A 590 44.91 26.75 10.53
C ASP A 590 44.57 26.35 11.96
N ASN A 591 45.57 25.83 12.68
CA ASN A 591 45.44 25.42 14.10
C ASN A 591 45.25 26.62 15.05
N ASN A 592 45.72 27.81 14.71
CA ASN A 592 45.53 29.00 15.52
C ASN A 592 44.07 29.47 15.43
N PHE A 593 43.52 29.54 14.23
CA PHE A 593 42.11 29.87 14.05
C PHE A 593 41.19 28.82 14.71
N ARG A 594 41.56 27.55 14.67
CA ARG A 594 40.84 26.48 15.39
C ARG A 594 40.81 26.74 16.88
N ALA A 595 41.89 27.21 17.49
CA ALA A 595 41.97 27.45 18.90
C ALA A 595 41.23 28.73 19.34
N THR A 596 41.19 29.76 18.50
CA THR A 596 40.61 31.07 18.83
C THR A 596 39.17 31.24 18.36
N ASN A 597 38.77 30.61 17.27
CA ASN A 597 37.46 30.76 16.61
C ASN A 597 36.89 29.37 16.25
N SER A 598 36.73 28.53 17.25
CA SER A 598 36.35 27.10 17.04
C SER A 598 35.05 26.92 16.28
N ASP A 599 34.06 27.78 16.52
CA ASP A 599 32.74 27.67 15.89
C ASP A 599 32.79 27.95 14.38
N GLU A 600 33.51 29.03 13.98
CA GLU A 600 33.70 29.37 12.57
C GLU A 600 34.58 28.38 11.85
N TYR A 601 35.62 27.87 12.55
CA TYR A 601 36.43 26.77 12.02
C TYR A 601 35.57 25.52 11.72
N ASN A 602 34.73 25.11 12.67
CA ASN A 602 33.83 23.96 12.50
C ASN A 602 32.81 24.18 11.39
N LYS A 603 32.26 25.40 11.26
CA LYS A 603 31.36 25.74 10.15
C LYS A 603 32.03 25.55 8.79
N ALA A 604 33.24 26.07 8.59
CA ALA A 604 33.99 25.91 7.34
C ALA A 604 34.27 24.44 7.04
N LEU A 605 34.68 23.70 8.06
CA LEU A 605 35.02 22.28 7.94
C LEU A 605 33.77 21.43 7.62
N ASN A 606 32.62 21.73 8.22
CA ASN A 606 31.35 21.06 7.95
C ASN A 606 30.91 21.31 6.49
N ILE A 607 31.05 22.53 5.97
CA ILE A 607 30.75 22.87 4.59
C ILE A 607 31.70 22.11 3.63
N LEU A 608 32.99 22.05 3.96
CA LEU A 608 33.98 21.32 3.14
C LEU A 608 33.68 19.82 3.09
N ASN A 609 33.32 19.20 4.22
CA ASN A 609 32.99 17.79 4.29
C ASN A 609 31.70 17.50 3.50
N ARG A 610 30.69 18.34 3.65
CA ARG A 610 29.44 18.19 2.89
C ARG A 610 29.68 18.35 1.38
N TYR A 611 30.46 19.35 0.99
CA TYR A 611 30.88 19.52 -0.40
C TYR A 611 31.54 18.24 -0.93
N ASN A 612 32.52 17.71 -0.22
CA ASN A 612 33.23 16.49 -0.60
C ASN A 612 32.29 15.29 -0.74
N ILE A 613 31.30 15.11 0.15
CA ILE A 613 30.34 14.00 0.09
C ILE A 613 29.36 14.17 -1.09
N VAL A 614 28.85 15.37 -1.28
CA VAL A 614 27.80 15.63 -2.28
C VAL A 614 28.37 15.63 -3.70
N THR A 615 29.62 16.10 -3.86
CA THR A 615 30.28 16.20 -5.19
C THR A 615 31.04 14.94 -5.59
N SER A 616 31.32 14.01 -4.65
CA SER A 616 32.01 12.79 -4.95
C SER A 616 31.18 11.82 -5.80
N ASP A 617 31.85 11.18 -6.74
CA ASP A 617 31.29 10.00 -7.40
C ASP A 617 31.28 8.82 -6.43
N PHE A 618 30.32 7.91 -6.57
CA PHE A 618 30.25 6.73 -5.72
C PHE A 618 29.90 5.47 -6.49
N LEU A 619 30.60 4.39 -6.15
CA LEU A 619 30.17 3.04 -6.47
C LEU A 619 29.52 2.41 -5.23
N ILE A 620 28.26 1.97 -5.35
CA ILE A 620 27.43 1.52 -4.25
C ILE A 620 26.94 0.08 -4.52
N PRO A 621 27.76 -0.94 -4.29
CA PRO A 621 27.37 -2.33 -4.48
C PRO A 621 26.72 -2.86 -3.20
N VAL A 622 25.41 -3.09 -3.24
CA VAL A 622 24.58 -3.50 -2.09
C VAL A 622 24.22 -4.97 -2.19
N LEU A 623 24.42 -5.69 -1.11
CA LEU A 623 23.79 -6.96 -0.78
C LEU A 623 22.68 -6.68 0.23
N ALA A 624 21.45 -7.06 -0.03
CA ALA A 624 20.36 -6.79 0.90
C ALA A 624 19.39 -7.95 1.05
N TYR A 625 18.90 -8.13 2.26
CA TYR A 625 17.85 -9.07 2.62
C TYR A 625 16.65 -8.30 3.15
N SER A 626 15.45 -8.64 2.66
CA SER A 626 14.20 -8.04 3.11
C SER A 626 13.17 -9.11 3.47
N TYR A 627 12.57 -8.95 4.63
CA TYR A 627 11.42 -9.74 5.06
C TYR A 627 10.20 -8.84 5.11
N THR A 628 9.10 -9.28 4.49
CA THR A 628 7.84 -8.55 4.51
C THR A 628 6.72 -9.48 4.99
N TYR A 629 6.00 -9.06 6.01
CA TYR A 629 4.75 -9.64 6.47
C TYR A 629 3.60 -8.71 6.13
N ASN A 630 2.55 -9.23 5.47
CA ASN A 630 1.32 -8.50 5.18
C ASN A 630 0.15 -9.48 5.24
N ASN A 631 -0.76 -9.28 6.17
CA ASN A 631 -1.94 -10.14 6.31
C ASN A 631 -3.21 -9.54 5.70
N GLN A 632 -3.09 -8.44 4.96
CA GLN A 632 -4.20 -7.86 4.20
C GLN A 632 -4.73 -8.88 3.18
N THR A 633 -6.03 -9.18 3.25
CA THR A 633 -6.64 -10.22 2.40
C THR A 633 -7.24 -9.69 1.12
N LYS A 634 -7.74 -8.44 1.14
CA LYS A 634 -8.38 -7.74 0.02
C LYS A 634 -8.00 -6.26 0.06
N PHE A 635 -8.16 -5.57 -1.07
CA PHE A 635 -7.93 -4.12 -1.14
C PHE A 635 -8.76 -3.32 -0.12
N ASN A 636 -10.00 -3.75 0.14
CA ASN A 636 -10.90 -3.12 1.10
C ASN A 636 -10.77 -3.69 2.54
N ASP A 637 -9.74 -4.48 2.82
CA ASP A 637 -9.46 -4.96 4.17
C ASP A 637 -8.78 -3.84 4.96
N ASN A 638 -9.51 -3.26 5.88
CA ASN A 638 -9.04 -2.16 6.72
C ASN A 638 -8.55 -2.63 8.10
N ASN A 639 -8.54 -3.95 8.36
CA ASN A 639 -8.03 -4.51 9.61
C ASN A 639 -6.88 -5.46 9.33
N PHE A 640 -5.69 -4.88 9.16
CA PHE A 640 -4.50 -5.66 8.85
C PHE A 640 -3.25 -5.10 9.52
N SER A 641 -2.20 -5.92 9.51
CA SER A 641 -0.85 -5.55 9.93
C SER A 641 0.12 -5.74 8.78
N PHE A 642 1.02 -4.81 8.65
CA PHE A 642 2.14 -4.85 7.74
C PHE A 642 3.44 -4.67 8.55
N PHE A 643 4.43 -5.50 8.27
CA PHE A 643 5.77 -5.36 8.83
C PHE A 643 6.80 -5.60 7.73
N LYS A 644 7.79 -4.74 7.64
CA LYS A 644 8.93 -4.90 6.73
C LYS A 644 10.22 -4.64 7.49
N ALA A 645 11.15 -5.58 7.41
CA ALA A 645 12.54 -5.41 7.86
C ALA A 645 13.44 -5.55 6.63
N ARG A 646 14.40 -4.63 6.49
CA ARG A 646 15.42 -4.69 5.45
C ARG A 646 16.79 -4.45 6.07
N MET A 647 17.73 -5.35 5.78
CA MET A 647 19.14 -5.25 6.15
C MET A 647 19.94 -5.16 4.85
N ALA A 648 20.82 -4.20 4.76
CA ALA A 648 21.65 -3.99 3.58
C ALA A 648 23.10 -3.76 4.00
N ASN A 649 23.99 -4.41 3.30
CA ASN A 649 25.44 -4.20 3.44
C ASN A 649 25.98 -3.70 2.10
N SER A 650 26.66 -2.58 2.09
CA SER A 650 27.26 -1.98 0.90
C SER A 650 28.77 -2.07 0.96
N GLY A 651 29.38 -2.41 -0.16
CA GLY A 651 30.80 -2.31 -0.37
C GLY A 651 31.67 -3.39 0.26
N ASN A 652 31.15 -4.29 1.10
CA ASN A 652 31.96 -5.26 1.84
C ASN A 652 32.76 -6.17 0.89
N PHE A 653 32.10 -6.83 -0.05
CA PHE A 653 32.76 -7.77 -0.96
C PHE A 653 33.84 -7.09 -1.83
N LEU A 654 33.51 -5.96 -2.44
CA LEU A 654 34.47 -5.20 -3.25
C LEU A 654 35.56 -4.56 -2.38
N GLY A 655 35.26 -4.12 -1.16
CA GLY A 655 36.21 -3.58 -0.21
C GLY A 655 37.23 -4.58 0.32
N LEU A 656 36.87 -5.89 0.38
CA LEU A 656 37.83 -6.95 0.71
C LEU A 656 38.83 -7.22 -0.41
N ILE A 657 38.41 -7.07 -1.66
CA ILE A 657 39.24 -7.30 -2.84
C ILE A 657 40.08 -6.07 -3.18
N SER A 658 39.54 -4.86 -2.95
CA SER A 658 40.25 -3.62 -3.27
C SER A 658 41.29 -3.27 -2.23
N LYS A 659 42.53 -3.12 -2.66
CA LYS A 659 43.66 -2.65 -1.86
C LYS A 659 43.94 -1.14 -2.07
N ASN A 660 43.29 -0.50 -3.05
CA ASN A 660 43.55 0.88 -3.42
C ASN A 660 42.75 1.84 -2.53
N THR A 661 43.39 2.91 -2.09
CA THR A 661 42.75 4.02 -1.38
C THR A 661 43.01 5.33 -2.16
N ASN A 662 42.14 6.32 -1.94
CA ASN A 662 42.36 7.68 -2.42
C ASN A 662 43.23 8.49 -1.43
N ALA A 663 43.47 9.75 -1.74
CA ALA A 663 44.24 10.67 -0.91
C ALA A 663 43.67 10.85 0.51
N ASN A 664 42.39 10.61 0.72
CA ASN A 664 41.70 10.69 2.00
C ASN A 664 41.64 9.31 2.72
N ASN A 665 42.46 8.36 2.31
CA ASN A 665 42.50 6.98 2.86
C ASN A 665 41.17 6.22 2.78
N LYS A 666 40.30 6.55 1.82
CA LYS A 666 39.04 5.85 1.55
C LYS A 666 39.24 4.81 0.46
N LYS A 667 38.66 3.63 0.64
CA LYS A 667 38.77 2.55 -0.37
C LYS A 667 38.15 2.94 -1.70
N THR A 668 38.80 2.57 -2.79
CA THR A 668 38.36 2.82 -4.16
C THR A 668 38.36 1.55 -4.99
N PHE A 669 37.44 1.44 -5.91
CA PHE A 669 37.43 0.41 -6.93
C PHE A 669 37.52 1.10 -8.31
N SER A 670 38.50 0.76 -9.11
CA SER A 670 38.79 1.46 -10.38
C SER A 670 38.88 3.00 -10.23
N LYS A 671 39.55 3.48 -9.17
CA LYS A 671 39.67 4.90 -8.79
C LYS A 671 38.35 5.57 -8.32
N ILE A 672 37.22 4.88 -8.31
CA ILE A 672 35.93 5.40 -7.85
C ILE A 672 35.79 5.08 -6.36
N PRO A 673 35.42 6.06 -5.51
CA PRO A 673 35.15 5.83 -4.09
C PRO A 673 34.05 4.79 -3.88
N LEU A 674 34.31 3.85 -2.98
CA LEU A 674 33.42 2.76 -2.65
C LEU A 674 32.59 3.16 -1.43
N ALA A 675 31.27 3.13 -1.55
CA ALA A 675 30.40 3.35 -0.40
C ALA A 675 30.32 2.08 0.46
N GLN A 676 30.83 2.17 1.71
CA GLN A 676 30.87 1.06 2.65
C GLN A 676 30.05 1.39 3.89
N TYR A 677 28.88 0.76 4.01
CA TYR A 677 27.96 0.94 5.14
C TYR A 677 27.10 -0.28 5.38
N PHE A 678 26.63 -0.40 6.61
CA PHE A 678 25.52 -1.25 7.00
C PHE A 678 24.27 -0.40 7.18
N LYS A 679 23.14 -0.83 6.60
CA LYS A 679 21.86 -0.14 6.71
C LYS A 679 20.77 -1.11 7.17
N ILE A 680 19.97 -0.68 8.13
CA ILE A 680 18.82 -1.43 8.63
C ILE A 680 17.59 -0.54 8.65
N ASP A 681 16.48 -1.04 8.11
CA ASP A 681 15.19 -0.37 8.08
C ASP A 681 14.12 -1.28 8.67
N PHE A 682 13.29 -0.75 9.57
CA PHE A 682 12.09 -1.39 10.08
C PHE A 682 10.88 -0.51 9.82
N GLU A 683 9.84 -1.08 9.26
CA GLU A 683 8.56 -0.40 9.07
C GLU A 683 7.43 -1.29 9.57
N TYR A 684 6.60 -0.74 10.45
CA TYR A 684 5.39 -1.38 10.94
C TYR A 684 4.18 -0.51 10.67
N LYS A 685 3.09 -1.12 10.18
CA LYS A 685 1.80 -0.47 9.99
C LYS A 685 0.71 -1.36 10.55
N LYS A 686 -0.22 -0.76 11.26
CA LYS A 686 -1.41 -1.43 11.75
C LYS A 686 -2.63 -0.58 11.46
N PHE A 687 -3.67 -1.22 10.94
CA PHE A 687 -4.96 -0.59 10.70
C PHE A 687 -6.04 -1.34 11.47
N TRP A 688 -7.01 -0.60 11.98
CA TRP A 688 -8.16 -1.11 12.71
C TRP A 688 -9.44 -0.49 12.17
N ASP A 689 -10.45 -1.30 11.89
CA ASP A 689 -11.82 -0.81 11.71
C ASP A 689 -12.36 -0.36 13.06
N THR A 690 -12.55 0.93 13.26
CA THR A 690 -13.06 1.51 14.51
C THR A 690 -14.57 1.65 14.51
N ALA A 691 -15.17 1.85 13.34
CA ALA A 691 -16.60 1.85 13.09
C ALA A 691 -16.86 1.49 11.63
N SER A 692 -18.12 1.34 11.23
CA SER A 692 -18.47 0.89 9.88
C SER A 692 -17.89 1.73 8.72
N ASN A 693 -17.48 2.97 9.01
CA ASN A 693 -16.98 3.92 8.00
C ASN A 693 -15.74 4.68 8.50
N SER A 694 -15.03 4.15 9.46
CA SER A 694 -13.83 4.78 9.98
C SER A 694 -12.74 3.77 10.28
N VAL A 695 -11.51 4.18 10.05
CA VAL A 695 -10.30 3.37 10.19
C VAL A 695 -9.28 4.16 10.99
N PHE A 696 -8.73 3.55 12.02
CA PHE A 696 -7.54 4.06 12.69
C PHE A 696 -6.31 3.39 12.12
N GLY A 697 -5.34 4.18 11.69
CA GLY A 697 -4.06 3.73 11.17
C GLY A 697 -2.92 4.16 12.08
N PHE A 698 -1.98 3.27 12.29
CA PHE A 698 -0.73 3.54 12.98
C PHE A 698 0.44 3.10 12.09
N ARG A 699 1.47 3.93 12.01
CA ARG A 699 2.71 3.63 11.30
C ARG A 699 3.90 4.02 12.16
N THR A 700 4.94 3.21 12.18
CA THR A 700 6.25 3.57 12.70
C THR A 700 7.34 3.11 11.73
N PHE A 701 8.39 3.90 11.64
CA PHE A 701 9.59 3.61 10.86
C PHE A 701 10.83 3.93 11.70
N LEU A 702 11.78 3.03 11.67
CA LEU A 702 13.11 3.20 12.25
C LEU A 702 14.13 2.77 11.20
N GLY A 703 15.10 3.63 10.95
CA GLY A 703 16.18 3.34 10.01
C GLY A 703 17.52 3.85 10.52
N ALA A 704 18.57 3.05 10.37
CA ALA A 704 19.93 3.43 10.75
C ALA A 704 20.92 3.05 9.64
N ILE A 705 21.93 3.90 9.43
CA ILE A 705 23.06 3.66 8.51
C ILE A 705 24.35 3.86 9.31
N ILE A 706 25.19 2.86 9.30
CA ILE A 706 26.49 2.86 9.98
C ILE A 706 27.57 2.69 8.92
N PRO A 707 28.36 3.72 8.63
CA PRO A 707 29.51 3.59 7.74
C PRO A 707 30.63 2.82 8.41
N TYR A 708 31.49 2.18 7.65
CA TYR A 708 32.70 1.52 8.11
C TYR A 708 33.86 1.75 7.12
N ASP A 709 35.09 1.36 7.51
CA ASP A 709 36.29 1.54 6.69
C ASP A 709 36.52 2.99 6.21
N ASN A 710 36.30 3.96 7.10
CA ASN A 710 36.45 5.40 6.81
C ASN A 710 35.62 5.89 5.60
N SER A 711 34.52 5.22 5.27
CA SER A 711 33.65 5.56 4.14
C SER A 711 32.65 6.63 4.49
N ASP A 712 32.29 7.45 3.52
CA ASP A 712 31.15 8.35 3.61
C ASP A 712 29.86 7.64 3.26
N ILE A 713 28.76 8.12 3.82
CA ILE A 713 27.41 7.74 3.40
C ILE A 713 27.02 8.61 2.21
N PRO A 714 26.80 8.04 1.01
CA PRO A 714 26.34 8.82 -0.12
C PRO A 714 25.03 9.56 0.19
N PHE A 715 24.94 10.82 -0.20
CA PHE A 715 23.74 11.64 0.01
C PHE A 715 22.44 10.93 -0.42
N THR A 716 22.47 10.21 -1.53
CA THR A 716 21.31 9.45 -2.04
C THR A 716 20.88 8.27 -1.19
N LYS A 717 21.66 7.86 -0.19
CA LYS A 717 21.37 6.74 0.72
C LYS A 717 21.03 7.21 2.12
N SER A 718 21.39 8.45 2.46
CA SER A 718 21.04 9.08 3.74
C SER A 718 19.52 9.22 3.92
N TYR A 719 19.06 9.37 5.15
CA TYR A 719 17.66 9.67 5.45
C TYR A 719 17.42 11.17 5.41
N PHE A 720 16.22 11.54 5.07
CA PHE A 720 15.67 12.90 5.19
C PHE A 720 14.33 12.85 5.92
N ALA A 721 13.86 13.98 6.42
CA ALA A 721 12.55 14.10 7.05
C ALA A 721 11.73 15.21 6.37
N GLY A 722 10.39 15.09 6.51
CA GLY A 722 9.41 15.99 5.91
C GLY A 722 8.82 15.51 4.60
N GLY A 723 7.70 16.11 4.24
CA GLY A 723 6.92 15.79 3.03
C GLY A 723 5.64 14.99 3.28
N SER A 724 4.80 14.91 2.26
CA SER A 724 3.43 14.36 2.34
C SER A 724 3.31 12.90 2.80
N ASN A 725 4.37 12.11 2.66
CA ASN A 725 4.41 10.70 3.08
C ASN A 725 5.29 10.47 4.31
N ASP A 726 5.71 11.52 4.95
CA ASP A 726 6.65 11.54 6.08
C ASP A 726 6.05 12.35 7.24
N ILE A 727 6.68 13.41 7.69
CA ILE A 727 6.14 14.36 8.66
C ILE A 727 5.49 15.48 7.86
N ARG A 728 4.16 15.47 7.77
CA ARG A 728 3.38 16.24 6.77
C ARG A 728 3.36 17.74 7.01
N ALA A 729 3.67 18.17 8.23
CA ALA A 729 3.76 19.60 8.57
C ALA A 729 5.04 20.28 8.05
N TRP A 730 6.05 19.50 7.70
CA TRP A 730 7.36 19.98 7.26
C TRP A 730 7.57 19.70 5.77
N GLN A 731 8.29 20.59 5.11
CA GLN A 731 8.69 20.38 3.72
C GLN A 731 9.77 19.29 3.63
N THR A 732 9.93 18.71 2.46
CA THR A 732 10.95 17.67 2.22
C THR A 732 12.34 18.24 2.43
N TYR A 733 13.17 17.58 3.22
CA TYR A 733 14.52 17.97 3.64
C TYR A 733 14.61 19.17 4.58
N GLU A 734 13.51 19.67 5.12
CA GLU A 734 13.52 20.86 5.97
C GLU A 734 13.83 20.54 7.45
N LEU A 735 13.39 19.36 7.92
CA LEU A 735 13.51 18.97 9.32
C LEU A 735 14.83 18.26 9.62
N GLY A 736 15.45 18.63 10.75
CA GLY A 736 16.64 18.01 11.33
C GLY A 736 17.95 18.38 10.62
N PRO A 737 19.04 17.68 10.91
CA PRO A 737 19.22 16.62 11.91
C PRO A 737 19.21 17.15 13.35
N GLY A 738 18.59 16.40 14.26
CA GLY A 738 18.47 16.74 15.68
C GLY A 738 17.68 18.03 15.91
N SER A 739 18.09 18.81 16.92
CA SER A 739 17.51 20.13 17.24
C SER A 739 18.06 21.25 16.34
N ARG A 740 19.01 20.94 15.49
CA ARG A 740 19.72 21.89 14.66
C ARG A 740 18.79 22.55 13.64
N ASN A 741 18.63 23.87 13.75
CA ASN A 741 18.04 24.68 12.67
C ASN A 741 19.16 25.20 11.76
N THR A 742 19.49 24.43 10.75
CA THR A 742 20.64 24.73 9.89
C THR A 742 20.39 25.87 8.92
N GLY A 743 19.12 26.15 8.59
CA GLY A 743 18.77 27.00 7.46
C GLY A 743 19.39 26.51 6.13
N LEU A 744 19.93 25.29 6.10
CA LEU A 744 20.58 24.70 4.95
C LEU A 744 19.57 23.95 4.07
N GLU A 745 19.89 23.88 2.80
CA GLU A 745 19.14 23.09 1.84
C GLU A 745 19.47 21.60 1.98
N PHE A 746 18.48 20.73 1.81
CA PHE A 746 18.63 19.28 1.74
C PHE A 746 19.26 18.63 2.99
N ASN A 747 18.64 18.82 4.12
CA ASN A 747 19.05 18.17 5.38
C ASN A 747 18.92 16.67 5.34
N VAL A 748 19.95 15.96 5.79
CA VAL A 748 20.00 14.49 5.81
C VAL A 748 20.64 13.98 7.10
N GLY A 749 20.33 12.73 7.47
CA GLY A 749 20.88 12.05 8.64
C GLY A 749 21.17 10.58 8.41
N SER A 750 21.84 9.96 9.34
CA SER A 750 22.19 8.54 9.33
C SER A 750 21.25 7.68 10.20
N LEU A 751 20.46 8.30 11.09
CA LEU A 751 19.37 7.70 11.85
C LEU A 751 18.07 8.42 11.50
N LYS A 752 16.96 7.67 11.43
CA LYS A 752 15.61 8.22 11.26
C LYS A 752 14.64 7.47 12.14
N PHE A 753 13.82 8.22 12.86
CA PHE A 753 12.64 7.72 13.53
C PHE A 753 11.42 8.51 13.10
N LEU A 754 10.33 7.80 12.78
CA LEU A 754 9.04 8.36 12.39
C LEU A 754 7.93 7.54 13.01
N THR A 755 6.95 8.21 13.59
CA THR A 755 5.68 7.60 13.99
C THR A 755 4.51 8.44 13.52
N SER A 756 3.44 7.80 13.09
CA SER A 756 2.23 8.48 12.60
C SER A 756 0.99 7.77 13.11
N ALA A 757 0.03 8.54 13.56
CA ALA A 757 -1.31 8.06 13.89
C ALA A 757 -2.33 8.82 13.04
N GLU A 758 -3.28 8.10 12.43
CA GLU A 758 -4.24 8.68 11.51
C GLU A 758 -5.62 8.09 11.72
N TYR A 759 -6.62 8.94 11.89
CA TYR A 759 -8.03 8.56 11.94
C TYR A 759 -8.71 8.98 10.65
N ARG A 760 -9.10 8.00 9.85
CA ARG A 760 -9.81 8.16 8.56
C ARG A 760 -11.29 7.95 8.75
N PHE A 761 -12.10 8.78 8.13
CA PHE A 761 -13.56 8.74 8.23
C PHE A 761 -14.22 9.21 6.94
N ASP A 762 -15.44 8.74 6.72
CA ASP A 762 -16.26 9.23 5.62
C ASP A 762 -16.90 10.56 6.02
N VAL A 763 -16.68 11.60 5.23
CA VAL A 763 -17.30 12.93 5.43
C VAL A 763 -18.65 12.96 4.73
N ILE A 764 -18.67 12.68 3.43
CA ILE A 764 -19.86 12.74 2.57
C ILE A 764 -19.70 11.73 1.44
N SER A 765 -20.58 10.74 1.33
CA SER A 765 -20.62 9.80 0.20
C SER A 765 -19.23 9.31 -0.24
N LYS A 766 -18.62 9.96 -1.25
CA LYS A 766 -17.31 9.63 -1.80
C LYS A 766 -16.15 10.43 -1.20
N LEU A 767 -16.44 11.47 -0.44
CA LEU A 767 -15.42 12.30 0.19
C LEU A 767 -15.02 11.71 1.53
N LYS A 768 -13.73 11.40 1.66
CA LYS A 768 -13.11 10.92 2.90
C LYS A 768 -12.24 11.99 3.49
N GLY A 769 -12.21 12.06 4.82
CA GLY A 769 -11.33 12.92 5.59
C GLY A 769 -10.38 12.12 6.46
N ALA A 770 -9.30 12.74 6.88
CA ALA A 770 -8.40 12.18 7.87
C ALA A 770 -7.90 13.28 8.81
N ILE A 771 -7.76 12.92 10.09
CA ILE A 771 -7.02 13.68 11.09
C ILE A 771 -5.81 12.84 11.44
N PHE A 772 -4.65 13.48 11.49
CA PHE A 772 -3.40 12.77 11.75
C PHE A 772 -2.48 13.54 12.68
N ILE A 773 -1.59 12.81 13.31
CA ILE A 773 -0.45 13.31 14.09
C ILE A 773 0.75 12.54 13.59
N ASP A 774 1.79 13.28 13.19
CA ASP A 774 3.07 12.73 12.80
C ASP A 774 4.12 13.23 13.78
N ALA A 775 5.02 12.35 14.21
CA ALA A 775 6.15 12.72 15.04
C ALA A 775 7.41 12.01 14.59
N GLY A 776 8.53 12.70 14.59
CA GLY A 776 9.80 12.10 14.20
C GLY A 776 10.88 13.12 13.89
N ASN A 777 12.06 12.60 13.59
CA ASN A 777 13.22 13.39 13.18
C ASN A 777 14.27 12.49 12.49
N ILE A 778 15.34 13.13 12.03
CA ILE A 778 16.58 12.48 11.62
C ILE A 778 17.71 12.95 12.55
N TRP A 779 18.71 12.11 12.71
CA TRP A 779 19.93 12.42 13.50
C TRP A 779 21.16 11.82 12.84
N ASP A 780 22.32 12.23 13.30
CA ASP A 780 23.58 11.58 12.95
C ASP A 780 24.04 10.63 14.08
N ILE A 781 24.43 9.42 13.67
CA ILE A 781 25.02 8.38 14.57
C ILE A 781 26.40 7.92 14.11
N THR A 782 27.01 8.64 13.16
CA THR A 782 28.31 8.22 12.59
C THR A 782 29.49 8.46 13.53
N GLY A 783 29.30 9.19 14.61
CA GLY A 783 30.38 9.56 15.55
C GLY A 783 31.40 10.55 14.97
N SER A 784 31.08 11.15 13.83
CA SER A 784 31.97 12.12 13.20
C SER A 784 32.20 13.33 14.12
N SER A 785 33.45 13.68 14.35
CA SER A 785 33.85 14.91 15.08
C SER A 785 33.47 16.19 14.34
N PHE A 786 33.07 16.08 13.08
CA PHE A 786 32.67 17.20 12.21
C PHE A 786 31.16 17.47 12.20
N VAL A 787 30.38 16.66 12.93
CA VAL A 787 28.93 16.87 13.09
C VAL A 787 28.72 17.51 14.44
N ASP A 788 27.96 18.60 14.48
CA ASP A 788 27.63 19.31 15.72
C ASP A 788 26.84 18.40 16.67
N ASP A 789 27.04 18.57 17.99
CA ASP A 789 26.44 17.70 19.00
C ASP A 789 24.91 17.75 19.04
N ASP A 790 24.32 18.89 18.67
CA ASP A 790 22.88 19.09 18.53
C ASP A 790 22.25 18.37 17.33
N ALA A 791 23.07 17.89 16.38
CA ALA A 791 22.63 17.04 15.27
C ALA A 791 22.77 15.54 15.55
N LYS A 792 23.46 15.16 16.64
CA LYS A 792 23.75 13.76 16.98
C LYS A 792 22.65 13.15 17.82
N PHE A 793 22.49 11.83 17.67
CA PHE A 793 21.72 11.03 18.61
C PHE A 793 22.65 10.50 19.70
N ASN A 794 22.74 11.22 20.80
CA ASN A 794 23.68 10.89 21.89
C ASN A 794 23.07 9.91 22.92
N ASN A 795 21.78 10.07 23.20
CA ASN A 795 21.04 9.23 24.15
C ASN A 795 19.52 9.41 23.93
N LEU A 796 18.70 8.81 24.80
CA LEU A 796 17.23 8.89 24.66
C LEU A 796 16.67 10.30 24.81
N SER A 797 17.40 11.26 25.44
CA SER A 797 16.96 12.65 25.49
C SER A 797 16.95 13.34 24.13
N SER A 798 17.76 12.85 23.16
CA SER A 798 17.69 13.32 21.77
C SER A 798 16.32 13.08 21.11
N LEU A 799 15.44 12.27 21.70
CA LEU A 799 14.05 12.13 21.23
C LEU A 799 13.20 13.37 21.54
N GLU A 800 13.63 14.28 22.43
CA GLU A 800 12.96 15.55 22.67
C GLU A 800 13.03 16.48 21.44
N ASP A 801 14.00 16.26 20.54
CA ASP A 801 14.13 16.97 19.25
C ASP A 801 13.11 16.54 18.21
N MET A 802 12.21 15.58 18.51
CA MET A 802 11.20 15.18 17.54
C MET A 802 10.22 16.30 17.26
N ALA A 803 10.04 16.62 15.99
CA ALA A 803 8.93 17.44 15.53
C ALA A 803 7.61 16.67 15.64
N ILE A 804 6.56 17.36 16.05
CA ILE A 804 5.19 16.83 16.17
C ILE A 804 4.24 17.64 15.30
#